data_a0a90d4a688153d3d6d8c7b7df12e044
#
_entry.id   a0a90d4a688153d3d6d8c7b7df12e044
#
_cell.length_a   1.000
_cell.length_b   1.000
_cell.length_c   1.000
_cell.angle_alpha   90.00
_cell.angle_beta   90.00
_cell.angle_gamma   90.00
#
_symmetry.space_group_name_H-M   'P 1'
#
loop_
_entity.id
_entity.type
_entity.pdbx_description
1 polymer ?
#
loop_
_entity_poly.entity_id
_entity_poly.type
_entity_poly.pdbx_seq_one_letter_code
_entity_poly.pdbx_strand_id
1 'polypeptide(L)'
;MNNSKSFHILLVNPPVQSPAMVPLMPAQIAAYLSGRDLSIEQFDANLDFFLNYLLDPVRLSTQLEQIEQRKSTDPEANPAKWRRKITDVGRSIEILRSKKFYELEHCLAALKNINDMLRITSMAMQPSRIKWYNFINSTVKTWQDVPSFLENRETNPFLAFCHERLAPRIERLDQGFLILCVAAPGQLLAALTMASFSKKYRPKLHVALMGDLRLLAGANDFCDSLLPRTDPEPLLKLLGWFGSAGRGDEASGPDFSGFSLEDYLSPGLVLPLVMSRIFSESSKSPSSIITAMLEQGRSLDAEGVFIEETEQTRGKAANMIPEMVGKKPRLFVGLNCSFNTFLDQKEMTTLYKAGVRLIKWQEPAGRFESITRLLQKASGAGIWNQVVIPAKEPNPLTEELIRFMAVNPNIVHSWTDENPSTLPFPRPSNRIQEPLTDYQKIAKLPGRPAWXYLNDPVYLLLYLNRYGLKNILRKRVRDDGSSIYSLGQNLVYHFVAPKDLLPGCLDEICRMVEAGGSVDTKWVRYNLERAFLIGYAEERGVIAGNSSLKRPRPEYIKSVKERSGLDLTNHLERGYTSVRPEYRGLGIGTKLLEGLTARIGDRKLFSIIGEDNIATQKIAIRNRTQKVATFXSEPMGKEIGVWIPIXMLXEP
;
A
#
# COMPACT_ATOMS: atom_id res chain seq x y z
N MET A 1 -12.28 3.17 -53.44
CA MET A 1 -12.58 3.43 -52.01
C MET A 1 -12.17 2.19 -51.23
N ASN A 2 -10.96 2.20 -50.70
CA ASN A 2 -10.46 1.09 -49.85
C ASN A 2 -11.17 1.17 -48.51
N ASN A 3 -12.15 0.30 -48.30
CA ASN A 3 -12.66 0.06 -46.97
C ASN A 3 -11.53 -0.66 -46.20
N SER A 4 -10.64 0.12 -45.61
CA SER A 4 -9.71 -0.42 -44.63
C SER A 4 -10.55 -0.87 -43.44
N LYS A 5 -10.80 -2.17 -43.36
CA LYS A 5 -11.50 -2.73 -42.20
C LYS A 5 -10.61 -2.46 -40.99
N SER A 6 -11.12 -1.65 -40.08
CA SER A 6 -10.45 -1.36 -38.82
C SER A 6 -10.30 -2.67 -38.02
N PHE A 7 -9.07 -2.95 -37.56
CA PHE A 7 -8.76 -4.16 -36.84
C PHE A 7 -9.09 -3.98 -35.36
N HIS A 8 -9.79 -4.96 -34.78
CA HIS A 8 -10.25 -4.88 -33.38
C HIS A 8 -9.38 -5.71 -32.45
N ILE A 9 -9.01 -5.11 -31.33
CA ILE A 9 -8.28 -5.79 -30.25
C ILE A 9 -9.09 -5.69 -28.97
N LEU A 10 -9.32 -6.83 -28.32
CA LEU A 10 -9.88 -6.89 -26.98
C LEU A 10 -8.77 -7.26 -26.01
N LEU A 11 -8.43 -6.32 -25.14
CA LEU A 11 -7.43 -6.51 -24.09
C LEU A 11 -8.16 -6.89 -22.80
N VAL A 12 -7.83 -8.04 -22.23
CA VAL A 12 -8.54 -8.59 -21.07
C VAL A 12 -7.58 -8.73 -19.89
N ASN A 13 -8.00 -8.25 -18.74
CA ASN A 13 -7.36 -8.53 -17.45
C ASN A 13 -8.12 -9.68 -16.79
N PRO A 14 -7.61 -10.92 -16.83
CA PRO A 14 -8.37 -12.05 -16.27
C PRO A 14 -8.34 -12.06 -14.75
N PRO A 15 -9.34 -12.72 -14.09
CA PRO A 15 -9.24 -12.93 -12.64
C PRO A 15 -8.17 -13.98 -12.31
N VAL A 16 -7.58 -14.06 -11.10
CA VAL A 16 -7.98 -13.33 -9.91
C VAL A 16 -6.84 -12.42 -9.50
N GLN A 17 -7.14 -11.16 -9.30
CA GLN A 17 -6.24 -10.15 -8.72
C GLN A 17 -7.05 -9.31 -7.74
N SER A 18 -6.37 -8.45 -6.98
CA SER A 18 -7.07 -7.53 -6.09
C SER A 18 -8.06 -6.66 -6.89
N PRO A 19 -9.33 -6.59 -6.48
CA PRO A 19 -10.30 -5.69 -7.11
C PRO A 19 -10.17 -4.23 -6.64
N ALA A 20 -9.15 -3.93 -5.83
CA ALA A 20 -8.91 -2.56 -5.35
C ALA A 20 -7.99 -1.78 -6.29
N MET A 21 -7.30 -2.45 -7.23
CA MET A 21 -6.30 -1.82 -8.09
C MET A 21 -6.67 -1.97 -9.57
N VAL A 22 -6.53 -0.88 -10.30
CA VAL A 22 -6.73 -0.84 -11.76
C VAL A 22 -5.63 -1.68 -12.43
N PRO A 23 -5.93 -2.49 -13.46
CA PRO A 23 -4.88 -3.29 -14.11
C PRO A 23 -3.98 -2.43 -14.98
N LEU A 24 -2.66 -2.66 -14.87
CA LEU A 24 -1.66 -1.87 -15.57
C LEU A 24 -1.40 -2.38 -16.99
N MET A 25 -1.27 -3.69 -17.18
CA MET A 25 -0.81 -4.25 -18.46
C MET A 25 -1.73 -3.90 -19.64
N PRO A 26 -3.06 -4.07 -19.54
CA PRO A 26 -3.93 -3.64 -20.65
C PRO A 26 -3.80 -2.15 -20.96
N ALA A 27 -3.68 -1.32 -19.92
CA ALA A 27 -3.54 0.14 -20.10
C ALA A 27 -2.24 0.50 -20.79
N GLN A 28 -1.14 -0.22 -20.49
CA GLN A 28 0.14 -0.03 -21.17
C GLN A 28 0.05 -0.41 -22.64
N ILE A 29 -0.58 -1.56 -22.94
CA ILE A 29 -0.73 -2.02 -24.33
C ILE A 29 -1.61 -1.04 -25.11
N ALA A 30 -2.72 -0.59 -24.53
CA ALA A 30 -3.62 0.36 -25.18
C ALA A 30 -2.89 1.67 -25.52
N ALA A 31 -2.09 2.18 -24.58
CA ALA A 31 -1.29 3.39 -24.80
C ALA A 31 -0.26 3.19 -25.92
N TYR A 32 0.44 2.06 -25.87
CA TYR A 32 1.47 1.73 -26.85
C TYR A 32 0.90 1.63 -28.27
N LEU A 33 -0.30 1.08 -28.41
CA LEU A 33 -0.95 0.89 -29.70
C LEU A 33 -1.77 2.12 -30.16
N SER A 34 -1.87 3.16 -29.35
CA SER A 34 -2.62 4.37 -29.73
C SER A 34 -1.99 5.04 -30.93
N GLY A 35 -2.82 5.71 -31.73
CA GLY A 35 -2.38 6.37 -32.97
C GLY A 35 -2.25 5.42 -34.16
N ARG A 36 -2.44 4.12 -33.95
CA ARG A 36 -2.47 3.14 -35.04
C ARG A 36 -3.91 2.94 -35.50
N ASP A 37 -4.09 2.39 -36.70
CA ASP A 37 -5.44 2.15 -37.25
C ASP A 37 -6.04 0.88 -36.62
N LEU A 38 -6.34 0.98 -35.32
CA LEU A 38 -6.83 -0.11 -34.48
C LEU A 38 -7.99 0.36 -33.62
N SER A 39 -8.99 -0.49 -33.45
CA SER A 39 -10.04 -0.31 -32.46
C SER A 39 -9.68 -1.15 -31.23
N ILE A 40 -9.47 -0.53 -30.10
CA ILE A 40 -9.00 -1.19 -28.88
C ILE A 40 -10.05 -1.08 -27.80
N GLU A 41 -10.48 -2.22 -27.27
CA GLU A 41 -11.37 -2.30 -26.12
C GLU A 41 -10.61 -2.93 -24.97
N GLN A 42 -10.70 -2.34 -23.79
CA GLN A 42 -10.12 -2.89 -22.56
C GLN A 42 -11.25 -3.45 -21.70
N PHE A 43 -11.11 -4.69 -21.25
CA PHE A 43 -12.07 -5.36 -20.38
C PHE A 43 -11.38 -5.84 -19.11
N ASP A 44 -11.73 -5.26 -17.98
CA ASP A 44 -11.26 -5.77 -16.69
C ASP A 44 -12.19 -6.90 -16.25
N ALA A 45 -11.90 -8.10 -16.76
CA ALA A 45 -12.65 -9.29 -16.40
C ALA A 45 -12.50 -9.64 -14.93
N ASN A 46 -11.39 -9.23 -14.31
CA ASN A 46 -11.20 -9.46 -12.87
C ASN A 46 -12.22 -8.68 -12.05
N LEU A 47 -12.36 -7.38 -12.29
CA LEU A 47 -13.35 -6.58 -11.57
C LEU A 47 -14.77 -7.06 -11.85
N ASP A 48 -15.08 -7.34 -13.11
CA ASP A 48 -16.38 -7.84 -13.51
C ASP A 48 -16.69 -9.19 -12.84
N PHE A 49 -15.70 -10.08 -12.72
CA PHE A 49 -15.84 -11.37 -12.05
C PHE A 49 -16.15 -11.18 -10.56
N PHE A 50 -15.46 -10.24 -9.89
CA PHE A 50 -15.76 -9.93 -8.50
C PHE A 50 -17.19 -9.40 -8.35
N LEU A 51 -17.53 -8.37 -9.13
CA LEU A 51 -18.81 -7.66 -8.93
C LEU A 51 -20.03 -8.45 -9.39
N ASN A 52 -19.92 -9.16 -10.52
CA ASN A 52 -21.06 -9.79 -11.17
C ASN A 52 -21.08 -11.32 -11.10
N TYR A 53 -20.07 -11.93 -10.46
CA TYR A 53 -20.06 -13.38 -10.23
C TYR A 53 -19.82 -13.67 -8.74
N LEU A 54 -18.66 -13.33 -8.20
CA LEU A 54 -18.30 -13.71 -6.83
C LEU A 54 -19.18 -13.03 -5.77
N LEU A 55 -19.63 -11.81 -6.05
CA LEU A 55 -20.42 -11.02 -5.10
C LEU A 55 -21.87 -10.87 -5.55
N ASP A 56 -22.33 -11.73 -6.46
CA ASP A 56 -23.73 -11.76 -6.88
C ASP A 56 -24.59 -12.51 -5.85
N PRO A 57 -25.56 -11.84 -5.20
CA PRO A 57 -26.33 -12.48 -4.13
C PRO A 57 -27.13 -13.70 -4.57
N VAL A 58 -27.66 -13.71 -5.81
CA VAL A 58 -28.47 -14.84 -6.31
C VAL A 58 -27.57 -16.07 -6.45
N ARG A 59 -26.39 -15.90 -7.07
CA ARG A 59 -25.44 -17.00 -7.24
C ARG A 59 -24.93 -17.52 -5.89
N LEU A 60 -24.60 -16.59 -4.97
CA LEU A 60 -24.13 -16.94 -3.62
C LEU A 60 -25.19 -17.76 -2.87
N SER A 61 -26.46 -17.38 -2.98
CA SER A 61 -27.55 -18.11 -2.34
C SER A 61 -27.67 -19.54 -2.88
N THR A 62 -27.56 -19.70 -4.21
CA THR A 62 -27.59 -21.01 -4.86
C THR A 62 -26.42 -21.89 -4.40
N GLN A 63 -25.21 -21.31 -4.37
CA GLN A 63 -24.01 -22.02 -3.92
C GLN A 63 -24.11 -22.41 -2.45
N LEU A 64 -24.68 -21.54 -1.62
CA LEU A 64 -24.87 -21.84 -0.20
C LEU A 64 -25.83 -23.01 0.01
N GLU A 65 -26.90 -23.09 -0.77
CA GLU A 65 -27.82 -24.22 -0.74
C GLU A 65 -27.11 -25.53 -1.10
N GLN A 66 -26.22 -25.48 -2.12
CA GLN A 66 -25.42 -26.65 -2.52
C GLN A 66 -24.52 -27.11 -1.39
N ILE A 67 -23.89 -26.18 -0.69
CA ILE A 67 -23.00 -26.47 0.45
C ILE A 67 -23.80 -27.13 1.58
N GLU A 68 -24.97 -26.63 1.90
CA GLU A 68 -25.82 -27.18 2.94
C GLU A 68 -26.22 -28.63 2.65
N GLN A 69 -26.52 -28.94 1.36
CA GLN A 69 -26.89 -30.28 0.94
C GLN A 69 -25.73 -31.28 1.03
N ARG A 70 -24.49 -30.80 0.89
CA ARG A 70 -23.27 -31.64 0.88
C ARG A 70 -22.70 -31.94 2.26
N LYS A 71 -23.24 -31.42 3.35
CA LYS A 71 -22.71 -31.56 4.73
C LYS A 71 -21.23 -31.27 4.81
N SER A 72 -20.88 -29.99 4.79
CA SER A 72 -19.48 -29.54 4.86
C SER A 72 -18.76 -30.05 6.10
N THR A 73 -17.51 -30.46 5.91
CA THR A 73 -16.60 -30.83 7.02
C THR A 73 -15.77 -29.62 7.51
N ASP A 74 -15.92 -28.45 6.91
CA ASP A 74 -15.20 -27.24 7.32
C ASP A 74 -15.78 -26.76 8.67
N PRO A 75 -14.97 -26.77 9.74
CA PRO A 75 -15.45 -26.36 11.07
C PRO A 75 -15.79 -24.88 11.17
N GLU A 76 -15.31 -24.06 10.24
CA GLU A 76 -15.60 -22.63 10.22
C GLU A 76 -16.81 -22.28 9.35
N ALA A 77 -17.38 -23.24 8.63
CA ALA A 77 -18.55 -23.03 7.81
C ALA A 77 -19.76 -22.70 8.69
N ASN A 78 -20.41 -21.60 8.38
CA ASN A 78 -21.61 -21.17 9.11
C ASN A 78 -22.67 -20.71 8.12
N PRO A 79 -23.41 -21.65 7.48
CA PRO A 79 -24.37 -21.29 6.45
C PRO A 79 -25.46 -20.32 6.92
N ALA A 80 -25.95 -20.44 8.14
CA ALA A 80 -26.99 -19.55 8.67
C ALA A 80 -26.48 -18.11 8.76
N LYS A 81 -25.24 -17.94 9.26
CA LYS A 81 -24.60 -16.63 9.34
C LYS A 81 -24.33 -16.07 7.93
N TRP A 82 -23.81 -16.90 7.04
CA TRP A 82 -23.48 -16.47 5.68
C TRP A 82 -24.75 -16.06 4.90
N ARG A 83 -25.86 -16.75 5.11
CA ARG A 83 -27.12 -16.39 4.47
C ARG A 83 -27.56 -14.96 4.84
N ARG A 84 -27.41 -14.58 6.09
CA ARG A 84 -27.69 -13.22 6.53
C ARG A 84 -26.70 -12.22 5.90
N LYS A 85 -25.43 -12.60 5.78
CA LYS A 85 -24.38 -11.75 5.22
C LYS A 85 -24.50 -11.51 3.72
N ILE A 86 -25.10 -12.45 2.98
CA ILE A 86 -25.32 -12.27 1.54
C ILE A 86 -26.12 -10.99 1.27
N THR A 87 -27.10 -10.68 2.12
CA THR A 87 -27.92 -9.47 1.95
C THR A 87 -27.11 -8.18 2.18
N ASP A 88 -25.95 -8.26 2.85
CA ASP A 88 -25.12 -7.11 3.15
C ASP A 88 -23.97 -6.89 2.13
N VAL A 89 -23.91 -7.68 1.06
CA VAL A 89 -22.82 -7.59 0.07
C VAL A 89 -22.76 -6.18 -0.55
N GLY A 90 -23.90 -5.65 -0.98
CA GLY A 90 -23.96 -4.31 -1.57
C GLY A 90 -23.46 -3.23 -0.64
N ARG A 91 -23.82 -3.33 0.64
CA ARG A 91 -23.36 -2.41 1.68
C ARG A 91 -21.83 -2.52 1.89
N SER A 92 -21.31 -3.75 1.87
CA SER A 92 -19.86 -3.97 2.01
C SER A 92 -19.08 -3.33 0.87
N ILE A 93 -19.58 -3.48 -0.38
CA ILE A 93 -18.97 -2.83 -1.55
C ILE A 93 -18.98 -1.30 -1.38
N GLU A 94 -20.13 -0.75 -0.97
CA GLU A 94 -20.28 0.70 -0.76
C GLU A 94 -19.32 1.21 0.31
N ILE A 95 -19.13 0.47 1.40
CA ILE A 95 -18.18 0.85 2.46
C ILE A 95 -16.77 0.94 1.88
N LEU A 96 -16.34 -0.07 1.10
CA LEU A 96 -14.99 -0.08 0.53
C LEU A 96 -14.75 1.06 -0.47
N ARG A 97 -15.81 1.58 -1.11
CA ARG A 97 -15.74 2.68 -2.09
C ARG A 97 -15.92 4.07 -1.48
N SER A 98 -16.17 4.17 -0.18
CA SER A 98 -16.57 5.42 0.45
C SER A 98 -15.66 5.81 1.59
N LYS A 99 -15.88 6.99 2.17
CA LYS A 99 -15.14 7.46 3.34
C LYS A 99 -15.34 6.55 4.56
N LYS A 100 -16.38 5.72 4.58
CA LYS A 100 -16.60 4.73 5.64
C LYS A 100 -15.49 3.68 5.70
N PHE A 101 -14.76 3.47 4.61
CA PHE A 101 -13.55 2.64 4.59
C PHE A 101 -12.59 3.03 5.72
N TYR A 102 -12.48 4.33 6.01
CA TYR A 102 -11.54 4.84 7.00
C TYR A 102 -12.03 4.68 8.45
N GLU A 103 -13.25 4.22 8.63
CA GLU A 103 -13.77 3.83 9.95
C GLU A 103 -13.48 2.34 10.11
N LEU A 104 -12.46 2.04 10.92
CA LEU A 104 -11.86 0.69 10.96
C LEU A 104 -12.89 -0.43 11.14
N GLU A 105 -13.85 -0.24 12.02
CA GLU A 105 -14.88 -1.26 12.29
C GLU A 105 -15.72 -1.56 11.06
N HIS A 106 -16.12 -0.52 10.32
CA HIS A 106 -16.88 -0.69 9.08
C HIS A 106 -16.03 -1.38 8.01
N CYS A 107 -14.78 -0.93 7.84
CA CYS A 107 -13.85 -1.51 6.88
C CYS A 107 -13.63 -3.01 7.14
N LEU A 108 -13.32 -3.37 8.39
CA LEU A 108 -13.06 -4.77 8.75
C LEU A 108 -14.31 -5.64 8.58
N ALA A 109 -15.49 -5.11 8.92
CA ALA A 109 -16.74 -5.83 8.73
C ALA A 109 -17.00 -6.09 7.24
N ALA A 110 -16.77 -5.08 6.39
CA ALA A 110 -16.96 -5.21 4.95
C ALA A 110 -15.98 -6.23 4.35
N LEU A 111 -14.69 -6.13 4.71
CA LEU A 111 -13.67 -7.07 4.20
C LEU A 111 -13.94 -8.49 4.66
N LYS A 112 -14.33 -8.66 5.92
CA LYS A 112 -14.67 -9.98 6.46
C LYS A 112 -15.89 -10.56 5.73
N ASN A 113 -16.90 -9.73 5.47
CA ASN A 113 -18.09 -10.17 4.72
C ASN A 113 -17.70 -10.65 3.33
N ILE A 114 -16.91 -9.88 2.60
CA ILE A 114 -16.46 -10.25 1.25
C ILE A 114 -15.64 -11.54 1.29
N ASN A 115 -14.73 -11.69 2.26
CA ASN A 115 -13.96 -12.93 2.40
C ASN A 115 -14.87 -14.14 2.65
N ASP A 116 -15.93 -13.98 3.45
CA ASP A 116 -16.90 -15.06 3.66
C ASP A 116 -17.59 -15.43 2.33
N MET A 117 -17.92 -14.44 1.48
CA MET A 117 -18.52 -14.71 0.17
C MET A 117 -17.56 -15.49 -0.73
N LEU A 118 -16.27 -15.13 -0.74
CA LEU A 118 -15.27 -15.90 -1.51
C LEU A 118 -15.17 -17.33 -0.99
N ARG A 119 -15.34 -17.55 0.31
CA ARG A 119 -15.33 -18.89 0.90
C ARG A 119 -16.53 -19.71 0.46
N ILE A 120 -17.72 -19.09 0.33
CA ILE A 120 -18.92 -19.79 -0.19
C ILE A 120 -18.59 -20.38 -1.57
N THR A 121 -18.10 -19.56 -2.50
CA THR A 121 -17.76 -20.03 -3.85
C THR A 121 -16.65 -21.09 -3.80
N SER A 122 -15.62 -20.90 -2.95
CA SER A 122 -14.56 -21.89 -2.81
C SER A 122 -15.09 -23.24 -2.33
N MET A 123 -15.97 -23.23 -1.34
CA MET A 123 -16.56 -24.47 -0.82
C MET A 123 -17.50 -25.14 -1.84
N ALA A 124 -18.25 -24.34 -2.59
CA ALA A 124 -19.16 -24.89 -3.62
C ALA A 124 -18.38 -25.53 -4.78
N MET A 125 -17.14 -25.08 -5.01
CA MET A 125 -16.33 -25.49 -6.16
C MET A 125 -15.03 -26.19 -5.76
N GLN A 126 -15.02 -26.84 -4.61
CA GLN A 126 -13.83 -27.58 -4.15
C GLN A 126 -13.33 -28.55 -5.23
N PRO A 127 -11.99 -28.71 -5.42
CA PRO A 127 -10.91 -28.19 -4.58
C PRO A 127 -10.39 -26.80 -4.98
N SER A 128 -11.15 -26.04 -5.75
CA SER A 128 -10.79 -24.67 -6.10
C SER A 128 -10.90 -23.74 -4.88
N ARG A 129 -9.95 -22.82 -4.76
CA ARG A 129 -9.91 -21.85 -3.67
C ARG A 129 -9.72 -20.46 -4.26
N ILE A 130 -10.67 -19.59 -3.99
CA ILE A 130 -10.66 -18.21 -4.45
C ILE A 130 -10.34 -17.31 -3.26
N LYS A 131 -9.33 -16.49 -3.41
CA LYS A 131 -8.93 -15.49 -2.43
C LYS A 131 -9.01 -14.09 -3.05
N TRP A 132 -8.76 -13.09 -2.25
CA TRP A 132 -8.83 -11.69 -2.67
C TRP A 132 -7.93 -11.38 -3.88
N TYR A 133 -6.77 -12.04 -3.95
CA TYR A 133 -5.77 -11.77 -4.99
C TYR A 133 -5.19 -13.03 -5.62
N ASN A 134 -5.86 -14.18 -5.44
CA ASN A 134 -5.29 -15.44 -5.93
C ASN A 134 -6.37 -16.49 -6.19
N PHE A 135 -6.05 -17.39 -7.08
CA PHE A 135 -6.88 -18.59 -7.37
C PHE A 135 -5.97 -19.81 -7.41
N ILE A 136 -6.34 -20.84 -6.70
CA ILE A 136 -5.58 -22.09 -6.63
C ILE A 136 -6.56 -23.26 -6.81
N ASN A 137 -6.14 -24.25 -7.61
CA ASN A 137 -6.82 -25.56 -7.65
C ASN A 137 -5.79 -26.64 -7.38
N SER A 138 -5.98 -27.41 -6.31
CA SER A 138 -4.98 -28.39 -5.85
C SER A 138 -4.80 -29.58 -6.79
N THR A 139 -5.72 -29.80 -7.72
CA THR A 139 -5.59 -30.89 -8.71
C THR A 139 -4.72 -30.49 -9.90
N VAL A 140 -4.44 -29.18 -10.10
CA VAL A 140 -3.61 -28.71 -11.21
C VAL A 140 -2.19 -28.51 -10.69
N LYS A 141 -1.35 -29.50 -10.92
CA LYS A 141 0.05 -29.49 -10.46
C LYS A 141 1.04 -29.32 -11.61
N THR A 142 0.63 -29.70 -12.83
CA THR A 142 1.44 -29.63 -14.04
C THR A 142 0.56 -29.20 -15.22
N TRP A 143 1.20 -28.90 -16.35
CA TRP A 143 0.49 -28.54 -17.58
C TRP A 143 -0.42 -29.66 -18.08
N GLN A 144 -0.10 -30.94 -17.79
CA GLN A 144 -0.94 -32.08 -18.16
C GLN A 144 -2.28 -32.08 -17.44
N ASP A 145 -2.35 -31.45 -16.29
CA ASP A 145 -3.60 -31.40 -15.49
C ASP A 145 -4.55 -30.31 -15.98
N VAL A 146 -4.06 -29.35 -16.79
CA VAL A 146 -4.84 -28.18 -17.21
C VAL A 146 -6.08 -28.55 -18.03
N PRO A 147 -5.99 -29.38 -19.09
CA PRO A 147 -7.18 -29.66 -19.92
C PRO A 147 -8.37 -30.19 -19.14
N SER A 148 -8.15 -31.08 -18.17
CA SER A 148 -9.21 -31.61 -17.32
C SER A 148 -9.88 -30.50 -16.50
N PHE A 149 -9.08 -29.61 -15.92
CA PHE A 149 -9.62 -28.46 -15.15
C PHE A 149 -10.44 -27.54 -16.05
N LEU A 150 -9.95 -27.24 -17.26
CA LEU A 150 -10.61 -26.27 -18.15
C LEU A 150 -12.05 -26.68 -18.50
N GLU A 151 -12.33 -27.99 -18.54
CA GLU A 151 -13.65 -28.50 -18.90
C GLU A 151 -14.52 -28.83 -17.69
N ASN A 152 -13.98 -28.77 -16.50
CA ASN A 152 -14.68 -29.22 -15.28
C ASN A 152 -15.57 -28.10 -14.72
N ARG A 153 -16.86 -28.14 -15.06
CA ARG A 153 -17.85 -27.14 -14.62
C ARG A 153 -18.05 -27.12 -13.11
N GLU A 154 -17.74 -28.21 -12.43
CA GLU A 154 -17.94 -28.30 -10.97
C GLU A 154 -16.85 -27.60 -10.18
N THR A 155 -15.66 -27.44 -10.77
CA THR A 155 -14.50 -26.87 -10.06
C THR A 155 -13.94 -25.60 -10.72
N ASN A 156 -14.34 -25.30 -11.97
CA ASN A 156 -13.84 -24.13 -12.70
C ASN A 156 -14.89 -23.02 -12.68
N PRO A 157 -14.71 -21.99 -11.83
CA PRO A 157 -15.70 -20.91 -11.76
C PRO A 157 -15.69 -19.98 -12.96
N PHE A 158 -14.64 -20.06 -13.79
CA PHE A 158 -14.46 -19.14 -14.91
C PHE A 158 -15.30 -19.53 -16.13
N LEU A 159 -15.74 -20.79 -16.23
CA LEU A 159 -16.53 -21.24 -17.39
C LEU A 159 -17.87 -20.53 -17.49
N ALA A 160 -18.64 -20.51 -16.41
CA ALA A 160 -19.94 -19.82 -16.41
C ALA A 160 -19.74 -18.33 -16.69
N PHE A 161 -18.72 -17.74 -16.12
CA PHE A 161 -18.38 -16.34 -16.34
C PHE A 161 -18.06 -16.06 -17.81
N CYS A 162 -17.31 -16.96 -18.47
CA CYS A 162 -17.02 -16.83 -19.90
C CYS A 162 -18.30 -16.82 -20.74
N HIS A 163 -19.20 -17.74 -20.46
CA HIS A 163 -20.51 -17.82 -21.20
C HIS A 163 -21.33 -16.55 -21.02
N GLU A 164 -21.36 -16.01 -19.82
CA GLU A 164 -22.24 -14.87 -19.49
C GLU A 164 -21.62 -13.53 -19.85
N ARG A 165 -20.30 -13.36 -19.67
CA ARG A 165 -19.67 -12.05 -19.70
C ARG A 165 -18.63 -11.88 -20.80
N LEU A 166 -17.92 -12.95 -21.18
CA LEU A 166 -16.90 -12.86 -22.22
C LEU A 166 -17.47 -13.09 -23.62
N ALA A 167 -18.38 -14.05 -23.79
CA ALA A 167 -18.96 -14.37 -25.08
C ALA A 167 -19.60 -13.18 -25.80
N PRO A 168 -20.40 -12.32 -25.12
CA PRO A 168 -20.97 -11.15 -25.81
C PRO A 168 -19.91 -10.19 -26.35
N ARG A 169 -18.76 -10.08 -25.67
CA ARG A 169 -17.68 -9.20 -26.12
C ARG A 169 -16.94 -9.80 -27.33
N ILE A 170 -16.74 -11.12 -27.32
CA ILE A 170 -16.10 -11.85 -28.41
C ILE A 170 -16.96 -11.79 -29.68
N GLU A 171 -18.28 -11.87 -29.54
CA GLU A 171 -19.21 -11.80 -30.68
C GLU A 171 -19.06 -10.48 -31.47
N ARG A 172 -18.66 -9.40 -30.80
CA ARG A 172 -18.46 -8.10 -31.44
C ARG A 172 -17.13 -7.98 -32.18
N LEU A 173 -16.23 -8.96 -31.98
CA LEU A 173 -14.91 -8.97 -32.65
C LEU A 173 -15.01 -9.67 -34.00
N ASP A 174 -15.28 -8.89 -35.04
CA ASP A 174 -15.52 -9.44 -36.37
C ASP A 174 -14.24 -10.01 -37.01
N GLN A 175 -13.16 -9.27 -36.99
CA GLN A 175 -11.82 -9.74 -37.33
C GLN A 175 -10.87 -9.13 -36.34
N GLY A 176 -10.36 -9.94 -35.40
CA GLY A 176 -9.58 -9.33 -34.36
C GLY A 176 -8.76 -10.27 -33.50
N PHE A 177 -8.18 -9.65 -32.50
CA PHE A 177 -7.37 -10.28 -31.48
C PHE A 177 -8.02 -10.22 -30.12
N LEU A 178 -7.86 -11.31 -29.40
CA LEU A 178 -8.07 -11.35 -27.96
C LEU A 178 -6.69 -11.46 -27.31
N ILE A 179 -6.31 -10.50 -26.48
CA ILE A 179 -5.07 -10.55 -25.71
C ILE A 179 -5.40 -10.65 -24.23
N LEU A 180 -5.01 -11.78 -23.62
CA LEU A 180 -5.22 -12.05 -22.20
C LEU A 180 -3.95 -11.67 -21.44
N CYS A 181 -4.04 -10.69 -20.55
CA CYS A 181 -2.89 -10.07 -19.88
C CYS A 181 -2.65 -10.73 -18.52
N VAL A 182 -1.68 -11.63 -18.43
CA VAL A 182 -1.40 -12.41 -17.23
C VAL A 182 -0.25 -11.75 -16.47
N ALA A 183 -0.57 -11.02 -15.42
CA ALA A 183 0.41 -10.29 -14.60
C ALA A 183 0.89 -11.11 -13.40
N ALA A 184 0.13 -12.12 -12.97
CA ALA A 184 0.44 -12.89 -11.77
C ALA A 184 -0.02 -14.35 -11.93
N PRO A 185 0.62 -15.28 -11.19
CA PRO A 185 0.24 -16.70 -11.28
C PRO A 185 -1.23 -16.98 -11.00
N GLY A 186 -1.85 -16.21 -10.10
CA GLY A 186 -3.26 -16.39 -9.75
C GLY A 186 -4.23 -16.17 -10.90
N GLN A 187 -3.78 -15.54 -11.99
CA GLN A 187 -4.60 -15.29 -13.17
C GLN A 187 -4.49 -16.38 -14.24
N LEU A 188 -3.50 -17.28 -14.11
CA LEU A 188 -3.14 -18.19 -15.21
C LEU A 188 -4.31 -19.12 -15.57
N LEU A 189 -4.91 -19.81 -14.61
CA LEU A 189 -5.97 -20.77 -14.89
C LEU A 189 -7.21 -20.10 -15.48
N ALA A 190 -7.54 -18.89 -15.04
CA ALA A 190 -8.61 -18.11 -15.64
C ALA A 190 -8.29 -17.73 -17.08
N ALA A 191 -7.06 -17.26 -17.31
CA ALA A 191 -6.61 -16.89 -18.67
C ALA A 191 -6.67 -18.07 -19.61
N LEU A 192 -6.20 -19.24 -19.16
CA LEU A 192 -6.26 -20.48 -19.97
C LEU A 192 -7.70 -20.90 -20.25
N THR A 193 -8.59 -20.75 -19.25
CA THR A 193 -10.02 -21.02 -19.44
C THR A 193 -10.61 -20.08 -20.50
N MET A 194 -10.31 -18.79 -20.39
CA MET A 194 -10.79 -17.78 -21.33
C MET A 194 -10.25 -18.04 -22.75
N ALA A 195 -8.97 -18.41 -22.88
CA ALA A 195 -8.35 -18.71 -24.16
C ALA A 195 -9.03 -19.92 -24.80
N SER A 196 -9.14 -21.01 -24.06
CA SER A 196 -9.76 -22.25 -24.54
C SER A 196 -11.23 -22.01 -24.93
N PHE A 197 -11.98 -21.33 -24.09
CA PHE A 197 -13.37 -20.97 -24.35
C PHE A 197 -13.48 -20.14 -25.64
N SER A 198 -12.63 -19.13 -25.80
CA SER A 198 -12.67 -18.22 -26.95
C SER A 198 -12.36 -18.95 -28.26
N LYS A 199 -11.38 -19.86 -28.25
CA LYS A 199 -11.01 -20.64 -29.43
C LYS A 199 -12.15 -21.59 -29.85
N LYS A 200 -12.87 -22.19 -28.89
CA LYS A 200 -14.03 -23.03 -29.17
C LYS A 200 -15.24 -22.21 -29.65
N TYR A 201 -15.42 -21.03 -29.04
CA TYR A 201 -16.55 -20.16 -29.36
C TYR A 201 -16.42 -19.48 -30.73
N ARG A 202 -15.19 -19.01 -31.03
CA ARG A 202 -14.86 -18.37 -32.32
C ARG A 202 -13.49 -18.87 -32.81
N PRO A 203 -13.48 -20.01 -33.54
CA PRO A 203 -12.21 -20.62 -33.95
C PRO A 203 -11.28 -19.74 -34.77
N LYS A 204 -11.83 -18.74 -35.48
CA LYS A 204 -11.05 -17.83 -36.32
C LYS A 204 -10.42 -16.67 -35.55
N LEU A 205 -10.86 -16.46 -34.30
CA LEU A 205 -10.29 -15.41 -33.45
C LEU A 205 -8.84 -15.75 -33.09
N HIS A 206 -7.95 -14.79 -33.26
CA HIS A 206 -6.56 -14.98 -32.81
C HIS A 206 -6.49 -14.67 -31.31
N VAL A 207 -6.09 -15.66 -30.52
CA VAL A 207 -6.00 -15.55 -29.06
C VAL A 207 -4.54 -15.57 -28.65
N ALA A 208 -4.11 -14.53 -27.95
CA ALA A 208 -2.75 -14.41 -27.42
C ALA A 208 -2.78 -14.29 -25.88
N LEU A 209 -1.79 -14.89 -25.25
CA LEU A 209 -1.51 -14.68 -23.83
C LEU A 209 -0.26 -13.80 -23.73
N MET A 210 -0.33 -12.73 -22.94
CA MET A 210 0.80 -11.84 -22.72
C MET A 210 1.19 -11.84 -21.25
N GLY A 211 2.49 -12.01 -20.97
CA GLY A 211 2.97 -12.03 -19.60
C GLY A 211 4.43 -12.44 -19.51
N ASP A 212 4.84 -12.88 -18.33
CA ASP A 212 6.16 -13.48 -18.11
C ASP A 212 6.19 -14.85 -18.82
N LEU A 213 7.09 -15.02 -19.78
CA LEU A 213 7.18 -16.26 -20.55
C LEU A 213 7.54 -17.47 -19.70
N ARG A 214 8.19 -17.28 -18.55
CA ARG A 214 8.43 -18.39 -17.61
C ARG A 214 7.11 -18.92 -17.03
N LEU A 215 6.17 -18.01 -16.77
CA LEU A 215 4.84 -18.36 -16.30
C LEU A 215 4.00 -19.03 -17.39
N LEU A 216 4.17 -18.60 -18.64
CA LEU A 216 3.36 -19.02 -19.77
C LEU A 216 3.97 -20.18 -20.59
N ALA A 217 5.08 -20.75 -20.15
CA ALA A 217 5.92 -21.64 -20.99
C ALA A 217 5.17 -22.85 -21.57
N GLY A 218 4.16 -23.39 -20.88
CA GLY A 218 3.39 -24.53 -21.37
C GLY A 218 2.04 -24.17 -21.99
N ALA A 219 1.77 -22.89 -22.23
CA ALA A 219 0.46 -22.42 -22.65
C ALA A 219 0.22 -22.51 -24.18
N ASN A 220 1.21 -22.95 -24.95
CA ASN A 220 1.12 -22.99 -26.43
C ASN A 220 -0.07 -23.79 -26.94
N ASP A 221 -0.49 -24.83 -26.23
CA ASP A 221 -1.61 -25.69 -26.65
C ASP A 221 -2.98 -25.03 -26.45
N PHE A 222 -3.04 -23.90 -25.76
CA PHE A 222 -4.29 -23.25 -25.35
C PHE A 222 -4.55 -21.92 -26.06
N CYS A 223 -3.58 -21.41 -26.84
CA CYS A 223 -3.69 -20.13 -27.52
C CYS A 223 -2.88 -20.13 -28.81
N ASP A 224 -3.05 -19.09 -29.62
CA ASP A 224 -2.36 -18.96 -30.90
C ASP A 224 -0.96 -18.33 -30.75
N SER A 225 -0.76 -17.48 -29.73
CA SER A 225 0.51 -16.78 -29.54
C SER A 225 0.79 -16.55 -28.07
N LEU A 226 2.08 -16.62 -27.71
CA LEU A 226 2.58 -16.19 -26.41
C LEU A 226 3.41 -14.92 -26.64
N LEU A 227 3.08 -13.85 -25.93
CA LEU A 227 3.72 -12.55 -26.09
C LEU A 227 4.44 -12.17 -24.80
N PRO A 228 5.73 -11.81 -24.87
CA PRO A 228 6.44 -11.38 -23.67
C PRO A 228 5.97 -10.00 -23.20
N ARG A 229 5.85 -9.85 -21.90
CA ARG A 229 5.47 -8.58 -21.29
C ARG A 229 6.52 -7.48 -21.50
N THR A 230 7.80 -7.88 -21.60
CA THR A 230 8.94 -6.95 -21.58
C THR A 230 9.46 -6.57 -22.97
N ASP A 231 8.89 -7.13 -24.03
CA ASP A 231 9.35 -6.88 -25.40
C ASP A 231 8.14 -6.69 -26.31
N PRO A 232 7.93 -5.49 -26.86
CA PRO A 232 6.77 -5.24 -27.74
C PRO A 232 6.94 -5.77 -29.16
N GLU A 233 8.14 -6.13 -29.58
CA GLU A 233 8.40 -6.55 -30.96
C GLU A 233 7.54 -7.72 -31.44
N PRO A 234 7.39 -8.80 -30.66
CA PRO A 234 6.52 -9.90 -31.09
C PRO A 234 5.08 -9.47 -31.33
N LEU A 235 4.56 -8.54 -30.50
CA LEU A 235 3.22 -7.99 -30.71
C LEU A 235 3.14 -7.19 -32.01
N LEU A 236 4.13 -6.35 -32.27
CA LEU A 236 4.17 -5.55 -33.51
C LEU A 236 4.30 -6.43 -34.75
N LYS A 237 5.11 -7.46 -34.70
CA LYS A 237 5.24 -8.45 -35.79
C LYS A 237 3.91 -9.12 -36.05
N LEU A 238 3.23 -9.54 -35.00
CA LEU A 238 1.93 -10.18 -35.08
C LEU A 238 0.92 -9.25 -35.74
N LEU A 239 0.86 -7.99 -35.32
CA LEU A 239 -0.04 -6.98 -35.89
C LEU A 239 0.33 -6.66 -37.34
N GLY A 240 1.62 -6.66 -37.67
CA GLY A 240 2.12 -6.45 -39.03
C GLY A 240 1.67 -7.54 -39.99
N TRP A 241 1.63 -8.79 -39.53
CA TRP A 241 1.11 -9.91 -40.32
C TRP A 241 -0.36 -9.73 -40.67
N PHE A 242 -1.09 -8.94 -39.86
CA PHE A 242 -2.50 -8.63 -40.13
C PHE A 242 -2.71 -7.26 -40.79
N GLY A 243 -1.61 -6.61 -41.22
CA GLY A 243 -1.67 -5.35 -41.94
C GLY A 243 -1.98 -4.12 -41.09
N SER A 244 -1.75 -4.22 -39.77
CA SER A 244 -2.16 -3.18 -38.81
C SER A 244 -1.01 -2.38 -38.20
N ALA A 245 0.22 -2.58 -38.68
CA ALA A 245 1.42 -1.99 -38.04
C ALA A 245 1.77 -0.60 -38.60
N GLY A 246 0.91 0.37 -38.44
CA GLY A 246 1.28 1.76 -38.68
C GLY A 246 2.13 2.30 -37.54
N ARG A 247 2.90 3.38 -37.78
CA ARG A 247 3.63 4.08 -36.70
C ARG A 247 2.63 4.84 -35.85
N GLY A 248 2.60 4.55 -34.55
CA GLY A 248 1.84 5.31 -33.57
C GLY A 248 2.69 6.39 -32.93
N ASP A 249 2.06 7.42 -32.41
CA ASP A 249 2.75 8.42 -31.60
C ASP A 249 3.10 7.83 -30.23
N GLU A 250 4.24 8.25 -29.67
CA GLU A 250 4.66 7.81 -28.33
C GLU A 250 3.66 8.31 -27.27
N ALA A 251 2.93 7.38 -26.68
CA ALA A 251 2.03 7.72 -25.60
C ALA A 251 2.81 8.11 -24.34
N SER A 252 2.30 9.06 -23.60
CA SER A 252 2.97 9.62 -22.41
C SER A 252 2.77 8.80 -21.14
N GLY A 253 2.00 7.72 -21.19
CA GLY A 253 1.75 6.85 -20.03
C GLY A 253 0.63 5.87 -20.30
N PRO A 254 0.34 4.96 -19.34
CA PRO A 254 -0.74 3.99 -19.53
C PRO A 254 -2.09 4.65 -19.80
N ASP A 255 -2.90 4.02 -20.63
CA ASP A 255 -4.24 4.54 -20.98
C ASP A 255 -5.29 3.82 -20.12
N PHE A 256 -5.70 4.46 -19.02
CA PHE A 256 -6.73 3.94 -18.13
C PHE A 256 -8.15 4.31 -18.54
N SER A 257 -8.33 5.01 -19.67
CA SER A 257 -9.66 5.50 -20.10
C SER A 257 -10.65 4.38 -20.43
N GLY A 258 -10.15 3.16 -20.64
CA GLY A 258 -10.99 1.99 -20.89
C GLY A 258 -11.67 1.42 -19.65
N PHE A 259 -11.39 1.96 -18.45
CA PHE A 259 -11.91 1.44 -17.19
C PHE A 259 -12.77 2.46 -16.47
N SER A 260 -13.83 1.98 -15.81
CA SER A 260 -14.65 2.81 -14.90
C SER A 260 -13.95 2.85 -13.54
N LEU A 261 -13.13 3.89 -13.34
CA LEU A 261 -12.23 3.98 -12.19
C LEU A 261 -12.97 4.00 -10.85
N GLU A 262 -14.21 4.49 -10.84
CA GLU A 262 -15.05 4.54 -9.64
C GLU A 262 -15.63 3.16 -9.23
N ASP A 263 -15.52 2.16 -10.09
CA ASP A 263 -16.08 0.83 -9.78
C ASP A 263 -15.12 -0.05 -8.97
N TYR A 264 -13.87 0.34 -8.83
CA TYR A 264 -12.91 -0.44 -8.06
C TYR A 264 -13.27 -0.43 -6.57
N LEU A 265 -12.92 -1.51 -5.86
CA LEU A 265 -13.26 -1.66 -4.45
C LEU A 265 -12.23 -0.91 -3.59
N SER A 266 -12.23 0.41 -3.73
CA SER A 266 -11.28 1.29 -3.08
C SER A 266 -11.90 2.67 -2.88
N PRO A 267 -11.65 3.34 -1.73
CA PRO A 267 -12.22 4.66 -1.49
C PRO A 267 -11.50 5.78 -2.26
N GLY A 268 -10.37 5.47 -2.87
CA GLY A 268 -9.58 6.41 -3.65
C GLY A 268 -8.74 5.67 -4.66
N LEU A 269 -8.37 6.35 -5.72
CA LEU A 269 -7.60 5.76 -6.81
C LEU A 269 -6.12 5.65 -6.43
N VAL A 270 -5.57 4.44 -6.52
CA VAL A 270 -4.13 4.20 -6.45
C VAL A 270 -3.73 3.56 -7.77
N LEU A 271 -2.88 4.24 -8.52
CA LEU A 271 -2.46 3.75 -9.83
C LEU A 271 -1.25 2.83 -9.71
N PRO A 272 -1.27 1.67 -10.35
CA PRO A 272 -0.07 0.83 -10.44
C PRO A 272 0.88 1.40 -11.49
N LEU A 273 2.17 1.39 -11.18
CA LEU A 273 3.21 1.79 -12.12
C LEU A 273 4.30 0.71 -12.14
N VAL A 274 4.93 0.54 -13.28
CA VAL A 274 6.07 -0.36 -13.41
C VAL A 274 7.23 0.43 -14.00
N MET A 275 8.41 0.24 -13.46
CA MET A 275 9.60 0.98 -13.85
C MET A 275 10.23 0.48 -15.15
N SER A 276 9.73 -0.59 -15.72
CA SER A 276 10.30 -1.10 -16.97
C SER A 276 9.82 -0.25 -18.15
N ARG A 277 10.67 -0.13 -19.16
CA ARG A 277 10.32 0.51 -20.43
C ARG A 277 9.43 -0.41 -21.27
N ILE A 278 8.46 -1.04 -20.64
CA ILE A 278 7.56 -1.93 -21.36
C ILE A 278 6.83 -1.10 -22.42
N PHE A 279 6.99 -1.50 -23.65
CA PHE A 279 6.33 -0.86 -24.79
C PHE A 279 6.77 0.59 -25.03
N SER A 280 8.02 0.93 -24.73
CA SER A 280 8.57 2.23 -25.06
C SER A 280 9.89 2.07 -25.83
N GLU A 281 9.93 2.54 -27.04
CA GLU A 281 11.16 2.64 -27.82
C GLU A 281 11.89 3.96 -27.51
N SER A 282 11.35 4.75 -26.58
CA SER A 282 11.85 6.08 -26.36
C SER A 282 13.21 6.07 -25.63
N SER A 283 14.03 7.02 -25.98
CA SER A 283 15.31 7.31 -25.35
C SER A 283 15.14 8.03 -24.01
N LYS A 284 13.89 8.17 -23.53
CA LYS A 284 13.59 8.88 -22.30
C LYS A 284 14.18 8.15 -21.09
N SER A 285 14.73 8.91 -20.16
CA SER A 285 15.29 8.37 -18.93
C SER A 285 14.19 7.76 -18.05
N PRO A 286 14.50 6.77 -17.22
CA PRO A 286 13.51 6.21 -16.31
C PRO A 286 12.87 7.26 -15.39
N SER A 287 13.62 8.29 -14.96
CA SER A 287 13.07 9.36 -14.13
C SER A 287 12.01 10.19 -14.86
N SER A 288 12.17 10.40 -16.18
CA SER A 288 11.16 11.13 -16.95
C SER A 288 9.87 10.30 -17.12
N ILE A 289 9.99 9.00 -17.21
CA ILE A 289 8.84 8.08 -17.28
C ILE A 289 8.04 8.16 -15.97
N ILE A 290 8.71 8.08 -14.82
CA ILE A 290 8.05 8.18 -13.52
C ILE A 290 7.40 9.57 -13.36
N THR A 291 8.08 10.63 -13.77
CA THR A 291 7.52 11.99 -13.70
C THR A 291 6.22 12.07 -14.50
N ALA A 292 6.20 11.54 -15.71
CA ALA A 292 4.99 11.53 -16.56
C ALA A 292 3.86 10.74 -15.89
N MET A 293 4.18 9.60 -15.29
CA MET A 293 3.20 8.76 -14.58
C MET A 293 2.63 9.45 -13.35
N LEU A 294 3.47 10.17 -12.60
CA LEU A 294 3.00 10.93 -11.43
C LEU A 294 2.09 12.09 -11.87
N GLU A 295 2.42 12.73 -12.99
CA GLU A 295 1.57 13.79 -13.57
C GLU A 295 0.23 13.21 -14.01
N GLN A 296 0.23 12.03 -14.60
CA GLN A 296 -1.00 11.33 -14.97
C GLN A 296 -1.85 11.02 -13.72
N GLY A 297 -1.21 10.55 -12.64
CA GLY A 297 -1.91 10.31 -11.37
C GLY A 297 -2.61 11.56 -10.87
N ARG A 298 -1.93 12.70 -10.95
CA ARG A 298 -2.54 13.99 -10.57
C ARG A 298 -3.71 14.36 -11.47
N SER A 299 -3.59 14.12 -12.77
CA SER A 299 -4.66 14.46 -13.72
C SER A 299 -5.90 13.59 -13.53
N LEU A 300 -5.73 12.37 -13.03
CA LEU A 300 -6.82 11.44 -12.74
C LEU A 300 -7.32 11.56 -11.29
N ASP A 301 -6.80 12.53 -10.54
CA ASP A 301 -7.13 12.76 -9.12
C ASP A 301 -6.83 11.53 -8.25
N ALA A 302 -5.75 10.81 -8.55
CA ALA A 302 -5.32 9.68 -7.76
C ALA A 302 -4.82 10.14 -6.39
N GLU A 303 -5.07 9.33 -5.36
CA GLU A 303 -4.55 9.58 -4.01
C GLU A 303 -3.12 9.05 -3.85
N GLY A 304 -2.75 8.08 -4.67
CA GLY A 304 -1.41 7.53 -4.62
C GLY A 304 -1.05 6.72 -5.84
N VAL A 305 0.21 6.31 -5.87
CA VAL A 305 0.75 5.41 -6.89
C VAL A 305 1.50 4.29 -6.19
N PHE A 306 1.47 3.11 -6.78
CA PHE A 306 2.23 1.96 -6.30
C PHE A 306 3.19 1.53 -7.40
N ILE A 307 4.49 1.66 -7.15
CA ILE A 307 5.53 1.39 -8.14
C ILE A 307 6.09 -0.01 -7.91
N GLU A 308 5.91 -0.88 -8.90
CA GLU A 308 6.43 -2.24 -8.86
C GLU A 308 7.76 -2.32 -9.62
N GLU A 309 8.76 -2.91 -8.98
CA GLU A 309 10.00 -3.26 -9.64
C GLU A 309 9.81 -4.57 -10.41
N THR A 310 10.43 -4.63 -11.58
CA THR A 310 10.60 -5.88 -12.32
C THR A 310 11.97 -6.46 -11.99
N GLU A 311 12.24 -7.66 -12.45
CA GLU A 311 13.58 -8.25 -12.29
C GLU A 311 14.67 -7.38 -12.92
N GLN A 312 14.35 -6.73 -14.04
CA GLN A 312 15.29 -5.88 -14.77
C GLN A 312 15.54 -4.55 -14.06
N THR A 313 14.59 -4.08 -13.25
CA THR A 313 14.70 -2.80 -12.55
C THR A 313 14.92 -2.97 -11.05
N ARG A 314 15.20 -4.20 -10.60
CA ARG A 314 15.36 -4.52 -9.19
C ARG A 314 16.41 -3.61 -8.53
N GLY A 315 16.02 -2.95 -7.46
CA GLY A 315 16.86 -2.01 -6.72
C GLY A 315 16.96 -0.61 -7.31
N LYS A 316 16.30 -0.34 -8.43
CA LYS A 316 16.40 0.98 -9.11
C LYS A 316 15.31 1.97 -8.69
N ALA A 317 14.15 1.48 -8.24
CA ALA A 317 13.03 2.38 -7.87
C ALA A 317 13.46 3.37 -6.79
N ALA A 318 14.13 2.87 -5.76
CA ALA A 318 14.58 3.69 -4.65
C ALA A 318 15.59 4.77 -5.09
N ASN A 319 16.40 4.49 -6.11
CA ASN A 319 17.41 5.44 -6.59
C ASN A 319 16.82 6.54 -7.49
N MET A 320 15.67 6.30 -8.08
CA MET A 320 15.10 7.23 -9.07
C MET A 320 14.12 8.23 -8.45
N ILE A 321 13.40 7.83 -7.42
CA ILE A 321 12.40 8.67 -6.78
C ILE A 321 13.03 9.91 -6.13
N PRO A 322 14.21 9.82 -5.48
CA PRO A 322 14.84 11.03 -4.92
C PRO A 322 15.10 12.15 -5.94
N GLU A 323 15.33 11.82 -7.20
CA GLU A 323 15.53 12.83 -8.25
C GLU A 323 14.28 13.66 -8.50
N MET A 324 13.13 13.19 -8.03
CA MET A 324 11.82 13.81 -8.23
C MET A 324 11.39 14.70 -7.06
N VAL A 325 12.22 14.81 -6.02
CA VAL A 325 11.89 15.47 -4.74
C VAL A 325 11.69 16.99 -4.90
N GLY A 326 12.20 17.59 -5.94
CA GLY A 326 12.02 19.04 -6.19
C GLY A 326 10.59 19.45 -6.53
N LYS A 327 9.74 18.50 -6.86
CA LYS A 327 8.33 18.74 -7.18
C LYS A 327 7.49 18.16 -6.05
N LYS A 328 6.90 19.01 -5.20
CA LYS A 328 6.07 18.56 -4.07
C LYS A 328 5.03 17.54 -4.57
N PRO A 329 5.20 16.26 -4.34
CA PRO A 329 4.21 15.30 -4.80
C PRO A 329 2.96 15.40 -3.90
N ARG A 330 1.82 15.61 -4.50
CA ARG A 330 0.54 15.50 -3.80
C ARG A 330 0.12 14.04 -3.68
N LEU A 331 0.87 13.15 -4.36
CA LEU A 331 0.59 11.73 -4.40
C LEU A 331 1.46 11.01 -3.36
N PHE A 332 0.87 10.06 -2.68
CA PHE A 332 1.60 9.15 -1.81
C PHE A 332 2.10 7.97 -2.62
N VAL A 333 3.27 7.46 -2.26
CA VAL A 333 3.95 6.45 -3.06
C VAL A 333 4.14 5.18 -2.24
N GLY A 334 3.72 4.06 -2.82
CA GLY A 334 4.11 2.73 -2.37
C GLY A 334 5.17 2.18 -3.31
N LEU A 335 6.17 1.49 -2.75
CA LEU A 335 7.24 0.86 -3.53
C LEU A 335 7.24 -0.64 -3.31
N ASN A 336 7.53 -1.39 -4.37
CA ASN A 336 7.83 -2.81 -4.28
C ASN A 336 9.34 -2.98 -4.45
N CYS A 337 10.03 -3.43 -3.41
CA CYS A 337 11.49 -3.51 -3.38
C CYS A 337 11.97 -4.90 -2.97
N SER A 338 13.18 -5.25 -3.40
CA SER A 338 13.85 -6.45 -2.90
C SER A 338 14.76 -6.10 -1.72
N PHE A 339 15.06 -7.10 -0.89
CA PHE A 339 15.98 -6.93 0.22
C PHE A 339 17.44 -6.75 -0.21
N ASN A 340 17.72 -6.90 -1.50
CA ASN A 340 19.05 -6.61 -2.06
C ASN A 340 19.26 -5.12 -2.30
N THR A 341 18.24 -4.31 -2.09
CA THR A 341 18.31 -2.85 -2.24
C THR A 341 19.11 -2.27 -1.06
N PHE A 342 20.21 -1.59 -1.35
CA PHE A 342 20.99 -0.92 -0.31
C PHE A 342 20.54 0.53 -0.18
N LEU A 343 20.01 0.87 0.99
CA LEU A 343 19.55 2.22 1.29
C LEU A 343 20.05 2.60 2.68
N ASP A 344 20.72 3.74 2.77
CA ASP A 344 21.12 4.27 4.07
C ASP A 344 19.97 5.11 4.67
N GLN A 345 20.18 5.62 5.88
CA GLN A 345 19.15 6.41 6.57
C GLN A 345 18.83 7.70 5.83
N LYS A 346 19.82 8.32 5.20
CA LYS A 346 19.63 9.55 4.42
C LYS A 346 18.76 9.29 3.19
N GLU A 347 19.01 8.18 2.50
CA GLU A 347 18.23 7.78 1.33
C GLU A 347 16.78 7.46 1.72
N MET A 348 16.58 6.77 2.84
CA MET A 348 15.22 6.49 3.37
C MET A 348 14.48 7.80 3.69
N THR A 349 15.20 8.75 4.28
CA THR A 349 14.65 10.09 4.57
C THR A 349 14.22 10.78 3.27
N THR A 350 15.05 10.69 2.24
CA THR A 350 14.77 11.31 0.94
C THR A 350 13.53 10.66 0.30
N LEU A 351 13.39 9.35 0.42
CA LEU A 351 12.19 8.65 -0.06
C LEU A 351 10.93 9.15 0.67
N TYR A 352 11.00 9.31 1.99
CA TYR A 352 9.87 9.84 2.75
C TYR A 352 9.49 11.26 2.28
N LYS A 353 10.50 12.11 2.06
CA LYS A 353 10.28 13.48 1.56
C LYS A 353 9.67 13.49 0.15
N ALA A 354 9.98 12.47 -0.66
CA ALA A 354 9.41 12.31 -2.00
C ALA A 354 7.97 11.79 -1.99
N GLY A 355 7.43 11.46 -0.81
CA GLY A 355 6.06 10.99 -0.68
C GLY A 355 5.93 9.49 -0.44
N VAL A 356 7.03 8.76 -0.31
CA VAL A 356 6.98 7.32 -0.04
C VAL A 356 6.45 7.09 1.38
N ARG A 357 5.42 6.27 1.49
CA ARG A 357 4.79 5.95 2.78
C ARG A 357 4.78 4.46 3.08
N LEU A 358 4.93 3.63 2.05
CA LEU A 358 4.88 2.17 2.19
C LEU A 358 5.94 1.54 1.28
N ILE A 359 6.72 0.62 1.82
CA ILE A 359 7.57 -0.26 1.01
C ILE A 359 7.11 -1.69 1.22
N LYS A 360 6.78 -2.37 0.13
CA LYS A 360 6.46 -3.79 0.11
C LYS A 360 7.75 -4.54 -0.26
N TRP A 361 8.28 -5.28 0.68
CA TRP A 361 9.53 -6.02 0.53
C TRP A 361 9.24 -7.44 0.06
N GLN A 362 9.83 -7.81 -1.06
CA GLN A 362 9.71 -9.16 -1.62
C GLN A 362 10.59 -10.13 -0.82
N GLU A 363 10.24 -11.38 -0.90
CA GLU A 363 10.88 -12.52 -0.24
C GLU A 363 12.17 -12.24 0.53
N PRO A 364 12.15 -12.35 1.87
CA PRO A 364 13.36 -12.14 2.66
C PRO A 364 14.48 -13.10 2.23
N ALA A 365 15.63 -12.53 1.93
CA ALA A 365 16.82 -13.29 1.58
C ALA A 365 18.04 -12.57 2.15
N GLY A 366 18.98 -13.33 2.64
CA GLY A 366 20.20 -12.79 3.23
C GLY A 366 20.25 -12.97 4.74
N ARG A 367 21.08 -12.16 5.39
CA ARG A 367 21.27 -12.25 6.85
C ARG A 367 20.18 -11.52 7.59
N PHE A 368 19.73 -12.08 8.69
CA PHE A 368 18.71 -11.51 9.56
C PHE A 368 19.04 -10.06 9.96
N GLU A 369 20.30 -9.80 10.34
CA GLU A 369 20.74 -8.47 10.78
C GLU A 369 20.62 -7.43 9.66
N SER A 370 20.95 -7.83 8.43
CA SER A 370 20.86 -6.92 7.27
C SER A 370 19.41 -6.57 6.96
N ILE A 371 18.54 -7.59 6.99
CA ILE A 371 17.11 -7.41 6.73
C ILE A 371 16.49 -6.49 7.80
N THR A 372 16.70 -6.81 9.07
CA THR A 372 16.09 -6.04 10.16
C THR A 372 16.62 -4.61 10.22
N ARG A 373 17.90 -4.41 9.91
CA ARG A 373 18.49 -3.06 9.84
C ARG A 373 17.82 -2.24 8.74
N LEU A 374 17.56 -2.85 7.60
CA LEU A 374 16.89 -2.16 6.48
C LEU A 374 15.46 -1.78 6.87
N LEU A 375 14.73 -2.71 7.49
CA LEU A 375 13.36 -2.45 7.97
C LEU A 375 13.35 -1.33 9.02
N GLN A 376 14.31 -1.34 9.93
CA GLN A 376 14.43 -0.30 10.97
C GLN A 376 14.74 1.06 10.37
N LYS A 377 15.59 1.12 9.34
CA LYS A 377 15.90 2.37 8.63
C LYS A 377 14.64 2.96 7.99
N ALA A 378 13.85 2.12 7.33
CA ALA A 378 12.59 2.56 6.73
C ALA A 378 11.62 3.06 7.79
N SER A 379 11.46 2.29 8.88
CA SER A 379 10.58 2.68 10.00
C SER A 379 11.05 4.00 10.64
N GLY A 380 12.36 4.15 10.83
CA GLY A 380 12.95 5.38 11.36
C GLY A 380 12.72 6.58 10.47
N ALA A 381 12.55 6.37 9.17
CA ALA A 381 12.21 7.43 8.23
C ALA A 381 10.71 7.75 8.21
N GLY A 382 9.89 6.97 8.90
CA GLY A 382 8.43 7.14 8.87
C GLY A 382 7.76 6.34 7.77
N ILE A 383 8.49 5.44 7.12
CA ILE A 383 7.97 4.60 6.04
C ILE A 383 7.54 3.26 6.65
N TRP A 384 6.32 2.84 6.31
CA TRP A 384 5.79 1.57 6.77
C TRP A 384 6.28 0.44 5.87
N ASN A 385 6.46 -0.73 6.47
CA ASN A 385 7.03 -1.90 5.80
C ASN A 385 6.00 -3.01 5.72
N GLN A 386 5.75 -3.49 4.50
CA GLN A 386 5.00 -4.72 4.29
C GLN A 386 6.00 -5.79 3.83
N VAL A 387 6.17 -6.85 4.61
CA VAL A 387 7.11 -7.92 4.28
C VAL A 387 6.34 -9.12 3.75
N VAL A 388 6.61 -9.50 2.51
CA VAL A 388 5.96 -10.65 1.89
C VAL A 388 6.71 -11.91 2.28
N ILE A 389 6.08 -12.74 3.11
CA ILE A 389 6.67 -14.01 3.56
C ILE A 389 6.00 -15.14 2.79
N PRO A 390 6.74 -15.87 1.94
CA PRO A 390 6.15 -16.97 1.20
C PRO A 390 5.77 -18.11 2.13
N ALA A 391 4.72 -18.84 1.77
CA ALA A 391 4.25 -20.01 2.52
C ALA A 391 5.13 -21.23 2.23
N LYS A 392 6.42 -21.09 2.51
CA LYS A 392 7.39 -22.17 2.42
C LYS A 392 7.51 -22.90 3.77
N GLU A 393 8.21 -24.00 3.76
CA GLU A 393 8.55 -24.66 5.02
C GLU A 393 9.27 -23.65 5.93
N PRO A 394 8.92 -23.63 7.22
CA PRO A 394 9.60 -22.73 8.14
C PRO A 394 11.11 -22.94 8.08
N ASN A 395 11.83 -21.85 7.97
CA ASN A 395 13.28 -21.87 8.10
C ASN A 395 13.65 -20.88 9.21
N PRO A 396 14.85 -21.00 9.78
CA PRO A 396 15.23 -20.14 10.92
C PRO A 396 15.10 -18.66 10.63
N LEU A 397 15.45 -18.22 9.42
CA LEU A 397 15.34 -16.81 9.03
C LEU A 397 13.89 -16.33 9.08
N THR A 398 12.98 -17.10 8.49
CA THR A 398 11.56 -16.75 8.46
C THR A 398 10.98 -16.66 9.88
N GLU A 399 11.31 -17.62 10.74
CA GLU A 399 10.84 -17.62 12.13
C GLU A 399 11.35 -16.41 12.91
N GLU A 400 12.64 -16.10 12.77
CA GLU A 400 13.24 -14.93 13.43
C GLU A 400 12.60 -13.63 12.94
N LEU A 401 12.36 -13.52 11.63
CA LEU A 401 11.70 -12.34 11.06
C LEU A 401 10.27 -12.18 11.57
N ILE A 402 9.52 -13.27 11.66
CA ILE A 402 8.15 -13.22 12.19
C ILE A 402 8.17 -12.73 13.65
N ARG A 403 9.10 -13.24 14.47
CA ARG A 403 9.25 -12.78 15.86
C ARG A 403 9.62 -11.29 15.91
N PHE A 404 10.55 -10.86 15.06
CA PHE A 404 10.96 -9.47 14.98
C PHE A 404 9.77 -8.58 14.59
N MET A 405 9.01 -8.98 13.56
CA MET A 405 7.85 -8.20 13.10
C MET A 405 6.74 -8.16 14.15
N ALA A 406 6.61 -9.21 14.95
CA ALA A 406 5.59 -9.27 16.01
C ALA A 406 5.76 -8.14 17.03
N VAL A 407 7.01 -7.73 17.29
CA VAL A 407 7.29 -6.67 18.27
C VAL A 407 7.57 -5.31 17.64
N ASN A 408 7.44 -5.18 16.32
CA ASN A 408 7.67 -3.93 15.61
C ASN A 408 6.39 -3.52 14.89
N PRO A 409 5.59 -2.63 15.48
CA PRO A 409 4.25 -2.32 14.95
C PRO A 409 4.25 -1.66 13.58
N ASN A 410 5.35 -1.02 13.18
CA ASN A 410 5.46 -0.36 11.88
C ASN A 410 5.78 -1.33 10.74
N ILE A 411 5.83 -2.62 11.04
CA ILE A 411 6.15 -3.64 10.04
C ILE A 411 4.95 -4.58 9.90
N VAL A 412 4.24 -4.41 8.80
CA VAL A 412 3.10 -5.26 8.44
C VAL A 412 3.65 -6.45 7.67
N HIS A 413 3.21 -7.64 7.98
CA HIS A 413 3.59 -8.81 7.20
C HIS A 413 2.42 -9.23 6.31
N SER A 414 2.74 -9.81 5.17
CA SER A 414 1.75 -10.45 4.33
C SER A 414 2.20 -11.88 4.04
N TRP A 415 1.26 -12.77 4.12
CA TRP A 415 1.50 -14.19 3.93
C TRP A 415 1.04 -14.60 2.55
N THR A 416 1.86 -15.32 1.82
CA THR A 416 1.45 -15.84 0.51
C THR A 416 1.32 -17.35 0.56
N ASP A 417 0.32 -17.86 -0.14
CA ASP A 417 0.15 -19.28 -0.33
C ASP A 417 1.01 -19.81 -1.50
N GLU A 418 1.71 -18.92 -2.16
CA GLU A 418 2.46 -19.25 -3.36
C GLU A 418 3.87 -19.74 -3.00
N ASN A 419 4.25 -20.86 -3.55
CA ASN A 419 5.62 -21.32 -3.51
C ASN A 419 6.27 -20.93 -4.85
N PRO A 420 7.17 -19.94 -4.84
CA PRO A 420 7.75 -19.46 -6.10
C PRO A 420 8.56 -20.52 -6.84
N SER A 421 8.95 -21.60 -6.17
CA SER A 421 9.64 -22.69 -6.84
C SER A 421 8.71 -23.60 -7.62
N THR A 422 7.39 -23.44 -7.49
CA THR A 422 6.39 -24.27 -8.19
C THR A 422 5.62 -23.50 -9.25
N LEU A 423 6.18 -22.40 -9.74
CA LEU A 423 5.56 -21.73 -10.89
C LEU A 423 5.51 -22.70 -12.08
N PRO A 424 4.46 -22.68 -12.89
CA PRO A 424 3.36 -21.74 -12.90
C PRO A 424 2.14 -22.09 -12.03
N PHE A 425 2.14 -23.28 -11.42
CA PHE A 425 0.99 -23.74 -10.63
C PHE A 425 1.35 -23.77 -9.14
N PRO A 426 1.07 -22.67 -8.42
CA PRO A 426 1.37 -22.63 -6.99
C PRO A 426 0.66 -23.77 -6.27
N ARG A 427 1.39 -24.51 -5.49
CA ARG A 427 0.80 -25.56 -4.65
C ARG A 427 0.36 -24.93 -3.34
N PRO A 428 -0.89 -25.18 -2.91
CA PRO A 428 -1.25 -24.82 -1.55
C PRO A 428 -0.28 -25.55 -0.64
N SER A 429 0.29 -24.83 0.27
CA SER A 429 1.16 -25.43 1.28
C SER A 429 0.32 -26.43 2.07
N ASN A 430 0.72 -27.70 2.03
CA ASN A 430 0.04 -28.75 2.82
C ASN A 430 0.24 -28.51 4.34
N ARG A 431 1.07 -27.52 4.69
CA ARG A 431 1.36 -27.16 6.06
C ARG A 431 0.64 -25.89 6.53
N ILE A 432 -0.49 -25.57 5.90
CA ILE A 432 -1.28 -24.43 6.39
C ILE A 432 -1.70 -24.66 7.87
N GLN A 433 -1.60 -25.88 8.37
CA GLN A 433 -2.05 -26.18 9.73
C GLN A 433 -0.93 -26.23 10.79
N GLU A 434 0.32 -26.53 10.46
CA GLU A 434 1.37 -26.66 11.49
C GLU A 434 2.28 -25.43 11.69
N PRO A 435 2.82 -24.81 10.64
CA PRO A 435 3.52 -23.54 10.88
C PRO A 435 2.57 -22.42 11.25
N LEU A 436 1.30 -22.55 10.88
CA LEU A 436 0.26 -21.64 11.36
C LEU A 436 0.10 -21.67 12.87
N THR A 437 0.51 -22.74 13.59
CA THR A 437 0.40 -22.69 15.05
C THR A 437 1.35 -21.65 15.65
N ASP A 438 2.58 -21.54 15.19
CA ASP A 438 3.44 -20.47 15.68
C ASP A 438 3.18 -19.14 14.97
N TYR A 439 2.90 -19.17 13.68
CA TYR A 439 2.45 -17.98 12.95
C TYR A 439 1.11 -17.49 13.51
N GLN A 440 0.15 -18.36 13.76
CA GLN A 440 -1.12 -18.00 14.37
C GLN A 440 -0.97 -17.52 15.80
N LYS A 441 -0.04 -18.06 16.55
CA LYS A 441 0.29 -17.53 17.88
C LYS A 441 0.84 -16.11 17.77
N ILE A 442 1.71 -15.88 16.78
CA ILE A 442 2.27 -14.56 16.50
C ILE A 442 1.21 -13.63 15.89
N ALA A 443 0.40 -14.16 14.97
CA ALA A 443 -0.69 -13.40 14.34
C ALA A 443 -1.83 -13.10 15.32
N LYS A 444 -1.97 -13.91 16.36
CA LYS A 444 -2.91 -13.65 17.47
C LYS A 444 -2.33 -12.72 18.51
N LEU A 445 -1.06 -12.31 18.36
CA LEU A 445 -0.53 -11.26 19.21
C LEU A 445 -1.35 -9.99 19.01
N PRO A 446 -1.53 -9.22 20.09
CA PRO A 446 -2.41 -8.06 20.04
C PRO A 446 -2.05 -7.08 18.91
N GLY A 447 -3.06 -6.58 18.24
CA GLY A 447 -2.89 -5.60 17.17
C GLY A 447 -2.72 -6.16 15.76
N ARG A 448 -2.61 -7.49 15.63
CA ARG A 448 -2.37 -8.11 14.31
C ARG A 448 -3.62 -8.65 13.57
N PRO A 449 -4.74 -8.97 14.27
CA PRO A 449 -5.87 -9.59 13.56
C PRO A 449 -6.44 -8.75 12.40
N ALA A 450 -6.33 -7.43 12.47
CA ALA A 450 -6.83 -6.53 11.43
C ALA A 450 -6.08 -6.72 10.10
N TRP A 451 -4.82 -7.15 10.17
CA TRP A 451 -3.98 -7.26 8.98
C TRP A 451 -4.35 -8.39 8.02
N UNK A 452 -4.97 -9.08 8.52
CA UNK A 452 -5.52 -10.07 7.82
C UNK A 452 -6.38 -9.63 6.75
N TYR A 453 -6.94 -8.73 7.10
CA TYR A 453 -7.91 -8.11 6.19
C TYR A 453 -7.33 -6.90 5.45
N LEU A 454 -6.43 -6.14 6.07
CA LEU A 454 -5.85 -4.92 5.51
C LEU A 454 -4.46 -5.15 4.88
N ASN A 455 -4.17 -6.34 4.41
CA ASN A 455 -2.86 -6.63 3.82
C ASN A 455 -2.77 -6.25 2.32
N ASP A 456 -3.84 -5.80 1.71
CA ASP A 456 -3.79 -5.27 0.35
C ASP A 456 -2.97 -3.97 0.35
N PRO A 457 -1.90 -3.88 -0.50
CA PRO A 457 -1.06 -2.67 -0.49
C PRO A 457 -1.82 -1.38 -0.82
N VAL A 458 -2.87 -1.45 -1.62
CA VAL A 458 -3.71 -0.27 -1.92
C VAL A 458 -4.37 0.22 -0.62
N TYR A 459 -4.98 -0.70 0.13
CA TYR A 459 -5.66 -0.36 1.38
C TYR A 459 -4.69 0.15 2.43
N LEU A 460 -3.52 -0.49 2.53
CA LEU A 460 -2.49 -0.03 3.48
C LEU A 460 -2.04 1.39 3.14
N LEU A 461 -1.76 1.65 1.87
CA LEU A 461 -1.29 2.97 1.44
C LEU A 461 -2.33 4.05 1.72
N LEU A 462 -3.59 3.81 1.35
CA LEU A 462 -4.68 4.77 1.58
C LEU A 462 -4.90 5.01 3.07
N TYR A 463 -4.90 3.96 3.87
CA TYR A 463 -5.13 4.07 5.32
C TYR A 463 -4.00 4.84 5.99
N LEU A 464 -2.75 4.51 5.65
CA LEU A 464 -1.57 5.17 6.21
C LEU A 464 -1.52 6.66 5.85
N ASN A 465 -1.94 7.01 4.65
CA ASN A 465 -1.93 8.40 4.19
C ASN A 465 -2.89 9.27 4.97
N ARG A 466 -4.08 8.78 5.25
CA ARG A 466 -5.14 9.61 5.81
C ARG A 466 -5.18 9.63 7.33
N TYR A 467 -5.04 8.48 7.95
CA TYR A 467 -5.28 8.33 9.39
C TYR A 467 -4.15 7.65 10.14
N GLY A 468 -3.14 7.16 9.45
CA GLY A 468 -2.08 6.37 10.05
C GLY A 468 -2.62 5.04 10.57
N LEU A 469 -1.78 4.29 11.27
CA LEU A 469 -2.18 3.00 11.82
C LEU A 469 -2.74 3.08 13.24
N LYS A 470 -2.95 4.28 13.76
CA LYS A 470 -3.48 4.47 15.12
C LYS A 470 -4.77 3.67 15.34
N ASN A 471 -5.69 3.73 14.38
CA ASN A 471 -6.97 3.05 14.53
C ASN A 471 -6.84 1.52 14.36
N ILE A 472 -5.84 1.05 13.63
CA ILE A 472 -5.60 -0.38 13.45
C ILE A 472 -4.96 -0.98 14.70
N LEU A 473 -4.01 -0.26 15.29
CA LEU A 473 -3.21 -0.76 16.42
C LEU A 473 -3.75 -0.32 17.77
N ARG A 474 -4.88 0.40 17.80
CA ARG A 474 -5.47 0.89 19.04
C ARG A 474 -5.89 -0.28 19.92
N LYS A 475 -5.66 -0.10 21.22
CA LYS A 475 -6.00 -1.09 22.23
C LYS A 475 -7.49 -1.43 22.21
N ARG A 476 -7.77 -2.71 22.16
CA ARG A 476 -9.11 -3.24 22.31
C ARG A 476 -9.12 -4.23 23.46
N VAL A 477 -10.19 -4.23 24.22
CA VAL A 477 -10.41 -5.23 25.25
C VAL A 477 -11.32 -6.30 24.64
N ARG A 478 -10.89 -7.55 24.71
CA ARG A 478 -11.69 -8.68 24.25
C ARG A 478 -12.80 -9.00 25.28
N ASP A 479 -13.77 -9.76 24.83
CA ASP A 479 -14.88 -10.16 25.70
C ASP A 479 -14.40 -10.96 26.93
N ASP A 480 -13.25 -11.61 26.86
CA ASP A 480 -12.65 -12.35 27.97
C ASP A 480 -11.84 -11.43 28.92
N GLY A 481 -11.84 -10.14 28.67
CA GLY A 481 -11.10 -9.17 29.47
C GLY A 481 -9.63 -9.00 29.10
N SER A 482 -9.10 -9.81 28.17
CA SER A 482 -7.70 -9.66 27.74
C SER A 482 -7.54 -8.46 26.82
N SER A 483 -6.36 -7.83 26.88
CA SER A 483 -6.07 -6.65 26.06
C SER A 483 -5.40 -7.05 24.74
N ILE A 484 -5.83 -6.41 23.68
CA ILE A 484 -5.14 -6.49 22.40
C ILE A 484 -4.07 -5.39 22.39
N TYR A 485 -2.93 -5.68 21.79
CA TYR A 485 -1.80 -4.73 21.69
C TYR A 485 -2.26 -3.37 21.15
N SER A 486 -1.72 -2.31 21.72
CA SER A 486 -1.91 -0.95 21.22
C SER A 486 -0.58 -0.21 21.21
N LEU A 487 -0.48 0.80 20.33
CA LEU A 487 0.65 1.70 20.33
C LEU A 487 0.72 2.46 21.65
N GLY A 488 1.94 2.71 22.13
CA GLY A 488 2.18 3.54 23.30
C GLY A 488 2.18 2.82 24.63
N GLN A 489 2.07 1.49 24.64
CA GLN A 489 2.11 0.73 25.90
C GLN A 489 3.53 0.57 26.44
N ASN A 490 4.54 0.66 25.59
CA ASN A 490 5.93 0.43 25.95
C ASN A 490 6.80 1.67 25.68
N LEU A 491 6.23 2.85 25.86
CA LEU A 491 6.96 4.10 25.62
C LEU A 491 8.06 4.31 26.67
N VAL A 492 9.24 4.64 26.20
CA VAL A 492 10.39 5.01 27.03
C VAL A 492 10.74 6.47 26.71
N TYR A 493 10.88 7.29 27.74
CA TYR A 493 11.16 8.71 27.59
C TYR A 493 12.66 8.96 27.85
N HIS A 494 13.28 9.69 26.93
CA HIS A 494 14.69 10.07 27.02
C HIS A 494 14.81 11.59 27.02
N PHE A 495 15.71 12.11 27.86
CA PHE A 495 16.01 13.54 27.96
C PHE A 495 17.52 13.67 27.92
N VAL A 496 18.08 14.05 26.78
CA VAL A 496 19.52 13.97 26.53
C VAL A 496 20.02 15.25 25.85
N ALA A 497 21.30 15.56 26.05
CA ALA A 497 21.96 16.61 25.27
C ALA A 497 22.10 16.14 23.81
N PRO A 498 22.11 17.07 22.84
CA PRO A 498 22.22 16.66 21.42
C PRO A 498 23.41 15.73 21.13
N LYS A 499 24.55 15.95 21.79
CA LYS A 499 25.77 15.14 21.61
C LYS A 499 25.58 13.68 22.06
N ASP A 500 24.60 13.43 22.92
CA ASP A 500 24.34 12.11 23.49
C ASP A 500 23.25 11.33 22.75
N LEU A 501 22.69 11.90 21.68
CA LEU A 501 21.70 11.22 20.86
C LEU A 501 22.34 10.05 20.10
N LEU A 502 21.58 8.96 19.98
CA LEU A 502 22.00 7.83 19.14
C LEU A 502 22.06 8.25 17.67
N PRO A 503 22.95 7.63 16.88
CA PRO A 503 23.02 7.96 15.45
C PRO A 503 21.67 7.84 14.76
N GLY A 504 21.34 8.83 13.95
CA GLY A 504 20.08 8.89 13.22
C GLY A 504 18.91 9.50 13.98
N CYS A 505 18.98 9.58 15.32
CA CYS A 505 17.89 10.17 16.10
C CYS A 505 17.70 11.65 15.79
N LEU A 506 18.77 12.40 15.68
CA LEU A 506 18.67 13.84 15.36
C LEU A 506 18.03 14.06 14.00
N ASP A 507 18.43 13.26 13.01
CA ASP A 507 17.86 13.36 11.65
C ASP A 507 16.36 13.10 11.68
N GLU A 508 15.94 12.08 12.42
CA GLU A 508 14.54 11.71 12.53
C GLU A 508 13.74 12.80 13.25
N ILE A 509 14.28 13.35 14.33
CA ILE A 509 13.63 14.43 15.08
C ILE A 509 13.50 15.67 14.20
N CYS A 510 14.53 16.04 13.45
CA CYS A 510 14.45 17.16 12.50
C CYS A 510 13.32 16.96 11.51
N ARG A 511 13.21 15.75 10.94
CA ARG A 511 12.12 15.45 9.99
C ARG A 511 10.75 15.57 10.62
N MET A 512 10.59 15.08 11.85
CA MET A 512 9.30 15.16 12.55
C MET A 512 8.89 16.62 12.79
N VAL A 513 9.84 17.45 13.19
CA VAL A 513 9.58 18.87 13.45
C VAL A 513 9.22 19.59 12.14
N GLU A 514 9.98 19.34 11.07
CA GLU A 514 9.74 19.97 9.76
C GLU A 514 8.39 19.53 9.18
N ALA A 515 8.03 18.27 9.36
CA ALA A 515 6.76 17.73 8.87
C ALA A 515 5.56 18.37 9.56
N GLY A 516 5.72 18.90 10.77
CA GLY A 516 4.68 19.61 11.49
C GLY A 516 4.26 20.93 10.86
N GLY A 517 5.11 21.50 10.02
CA GLY A 517 4.79 22.67 9.18
C GLY A 517 4.62 24.00 9.91
N SER A 518 4.84 24.03 11.21
CA SER A 518 4.59 25.23 12.03
C SER A 518 5.87 25.99 12.38
N VAL A 519 6.98 25.69 11.69
CA VAL A 519 8.30 26.24 12.03
C VAL A 519 9.05 26.69 10.77
N ASP A 520 10.01 27.60 10.97
CA ASP A 520 10.95 27.96 9.89
C ASP A 520 11.97 26.83 9.75
N THR A 521 11.83 26.03 8.72
CA THR A 521 12.64 24.82 8.50
C THR A 521 14.13 25.13 8.35
N LYS A 522 14.47 26.35 7.93
CA LYS A 522 15.86 26.80 7.79
C LYS A 522 16.67 26.61 9.10
N TRP A 523 16.03 26.79 10.25
CA TRP A 523 16.70 26.81 11.53
C TRP A 523 16.54 25.55 12.38
N VAL A 524 15.74 24.56 11.93
CA VAL A 524 15.42 23.39 12.75
C VAL A 524 16.70 22.64 13.17
N ARG A 525 17.51 22.22 12.21
CA ARG A 525 18.74 21.47 12.52
C ARG A 525 19.71 22.30 13.33
N TYR A 526 19.93 23.56 12.96
CA TYR A 526 20.83 24.48 13.68
C TYR A 526 20.43 24.56 15.16
N ASN A 527 19.15 24.79 15.42
CA ASN A 527 18.65 24.93 16.79
C ASN A 527 18.72 23.62 17.57
N LEU A 528 18.43 22.49 16.94
CA LEU A 528 18.45 21.20 17.63
C LEU A 528 19.89 20.74 17.94
N GLU A 529 20.83 20.98 17.06
CA GLU A 529 22.25 20.65 17.33
C GLU A 529 22.81 21.43 18.52
N ARG A 530 22.26 22.62 18.78
CA ARG A 530 22.69 23.53 19.83
C ARG A 530 21.74 23.59 21.02
N ALA A 531 20.74 22.70 21.04
CA ALA A 531 19.75 22.70 22.11
C ALA A 531 20.40 22.40 23.47
N PHE A 532 19.82 22.94 24.51
CA PHE A 532 20.19 22.60 25.89
C PHE A 532 19.84 21.14 26.19
N LEU A 533 18.65 20.69 25.76
CA LEU A 533 18.18 19.35 26.03
C LEU A 533 17.14 18.97 24.97
N ILE A 534 17.17 17.71 24.53
CA ILE A 534 16.17 17.15 23.63
C ILE A 534 15.46 16.02 24.38
N GLY A 535 14.11 16.09 24.41
CA GLY A 535 13.29 15.02 24.91
C GLY A 535 12.66 14.24 23.78
N TYR A 536 12.65 12.92 23.87
CA TYR A 536 11.90 12.10 22.92
C TYR A 536 11.35 10.86 23.58
N ALA A 537 10.22 10.40 23.05
CA ALA A 537 9.56 9.18 23.47
C ALA A 537 9.81 8.13 22.40
N GLU A 538 10.22 6.96 22.81
CA GLU A 538 10.55 5.85 21.92
C GLU A 538 9.75 4.62 22.30
N GLU A 539 9.31 3.88 21.28
CA GLU A 539 8.70 2.57 21.49
C GLU A 539 9.34 1.60 20.49
N ARG A 540 10.08 0.63 21.03
CA ARG A 540 10.72 -0.43 20.22
C ARG A 540 11.56 0.13 19.05
N GLY A 541 12.34 1.17 19.32
CA GLY A 541 13.22 1.78 18.33
C GLY A 541 12.58 2.81 17.44
N VAL A 542 11.27 3.07 17.60
CA VAL A 542 10.55 4.09 16.83
C VAL A 542 10.35 5.32 17.70
N ILE A 543 10.79 6.49 17.21
CA ILE A 543 10.54 7.75 17.92
C ILE A 543 9.09 8.14 17.71
N ALA A 544 8.30 8.12 18.79
CA ALA A 544 6.87 8.41 18.76
C ALA A 544 6.59 9.93 18.85
N GLY A 545 7.48 10.65 19.53
CA GLY A 545 7.34 12.10 19.69
C GLY A 545 8.60 12.73 20.25
N ASN A 546 8.73 14.03 20.10
CA ASN A 546 9.87 14.78 20.59
C ASN A 546 9.46 16.18 21.02
N SER A 547 10.31 16.81 21.82
CA SER A 547 10.24 18.23 22.17
C SER A 547 11.66 18.66 22.58
N SER A 548 11.91 19.95 22.69
CA SER A 548 13.25 20.42 23.00
C SER A 548 13.27 21.69 23.85
N LEU A 549 14.35 21.86 24.58
CA LEU A 549 14.74 23.12 25.20
C LEU A 549 15.84 23.73 24.34
N LYS A 550 15.50 24.73 23.57
CA LYS A 550 16.43 25.40 22.66
C LYS A 550 17.13 26.54 23.35
N ARG A 551 18.34 26.86 22.87
CA ARG A 551 19.05 28.09 23.23
C ARG A 551 18.71 29.13 22.16
N PRO A 552 17.82 30.09 22.46
CA PRO A 552 17.41 31.05 21.44
C PRO A 552 18.61 31.89 20.96
N ARG A 553 18.62 32.17 19.68
CA ARG A 553 19.66 33.06 19.10
C ARG A 553 19.48 34.48 19.64
N PRO A 554 20.55 35.21 19.91
CA PRO A 554 20.44 36.59 20.44
C PRO A 554 19.60 37.51 19.57
N GLU A 555 19.68 37.39 18.25
CA GLU A 555 18.91 38.20 17.31
C GLU A 555 17.40 37.90 17.44
N TYR A 556 17.06 36.65 17.72
CA TYR A 556 15.69 36.23 17.91
C TYR A 556 15.12 36.81 19.22
N ILE A 557 15.89 36.75 20.30
CA ILE A 557 15.49 37.32 21.60
C ILE A 557 15.29 38.84 21.45
N LYS A 558 16.20 39.54 20.74
CA LYS A 558 16.08 40.97 20.46
C LYS A 558 14.78 41.26 19.71
N SER A 559 14.47 40.48 18.66
CA SER A 559 13.26 40.63 17.87
C SER A 559 11.99 40.42 18.72
N VAL A 560 11.99 39.42 19.61
CA VAL A 560 10.85 39.18 20.52
C VAL A 560 10.68 40.35 21.46
N LYS A 561 11.78 40.88 22.01
CA LYS A 561 11.73 42.02 22.92
C LYS A 561 11.17 43.28 22.25
N GLU A 562 11.62 43.55 21.02
CA GLU A 562 11.17 44.69 20.23
C GLU A 562 9.66 44.62 19.92
N ARG A 563 9.16 43.43 19.69
CA ARG A 563 7.77 43.20 19.26
C ARG A 563 6.77 42.98 20.42
N SER A 564 7.24 42.40 21.54
CA SER A 564 6.38 42.02 22.66
C SER A 564 6.66 42.79 23.94
N GLY A 565 7.81 43.48 24.02
CA GLY A 565 8.25 44.16 25.26
C GLY A 565 8.87 43.20 26.28
N LEU A 566 8.92 41.92 26.02
CA LEU A 566 9.42 40.91 26.96
C LEU A 566 10.91 40.69 26.81
N ASP A 567 11.66 40.81 27.90
CA ASP A 567 13.10 40.48 27.90
C ASP A 567 13.28 39.00 28.27
N LEU A 568 13.56 38.21 27.28
CA LEU A 568 13.76 36.77 27.44
C LEU A 568 15.23 36.34 27.45
N THR A 569 16.12 37.28 27.70
CA THR A 569 17.56 37.02 27.92
C THR A 569 17.69 35.95 29.03
N ASN A 570 18.55 34.98 28.84
CA ASN A 570 18.76 33.85 29.78
C ASN A 570 17.60 32.89 29.92
N HIS A 571 16.59 32.98 29.05
CA HIS A 571 15.52 31.98 28.99
C HIS A 571 15.84 30.91 27.97
N LEU A 572 15.43 29.68 28.24
CA LEU A 572 15.40 28.61 27.25
C LEU A 572 14.05 28.62 26.54
N GLU A 573 14.03 28.34 25.26
CA GLU A 573 12.78 28.21 24.51
C GLU A 573 12.36 26.74 24.48
N ARG A 574 11.20 26.46 25.05
CA ARG A 574 10.60 25.12 25.02
C ARG A 574 9.73 25.02 23.77
N GLY A 575 10.07 24.12 22.87
CA GLY A 575 9.33 24.04 21.62
C GLY A 575 9.76 22.88 20.72
N TYR A 576 9.44 23.00 19.44
CA TYR A 576 9.64 21.96 18.45
C TYR A 576 8.97 20.65 18.87
N THR A 577 7.78 20.76 19.49
CA THR A 577 7.03 19.59 19.95
C THR A 577 6.32 18.97 18.77
N SER A 578 6.61 17.71 18.49
CA SER A 578 5.91 16.94 17.47
C SER A 578 5.63 15.54 17.97
N VAL A 579 4.49 14.99 17.57
CA VAL A 579 4.08 13.63 17.91
C VAL A 579 3.57 13.00 16.63
N ARG A 580 4.05 11.80 16.31
CA ARG A 580 3.59 11.08 15.14
C ARG A 580 2.07 10.94 15.19
N PRO A 581 1.39 11.08 14.04
CA PRO A 581 -0.09 11.03 14.03
C PRO A 581 -0.66 9.78 14.71
N GLU A 582 -0.05 8.62 14.51
CA GLU A 582 -0.50 7.35 15.08
C GLU A 582 -0.35 7.27 16.61
N TYR A 583 0.48 8.14 17.21
CA TYR A 583 0.71 8.19 18.66
C TYR A 583 -0.01 9.36 19.34
N ARG A 584 -0.78 10.15 18.60
CA ARG A 584 -1.49 11.31 19.16
C ARG A 584 -2.58 10.87 20.14
N GLY A 585 -2.85 11.71 21.13
CA GLY A 585 -3.87 11.45 22.14
C GLY A 585 -3.42 10.54 23.27
N LEU A 586 -2.12 10.19 23.33
CA LEU A 586 -1.56 9.31 24.37
C LEU A 586 -0.83 10.10 25.47
N GLY A 587 -0.86 11.43 25.42
CA GLY A 587 -0.22 12.28 26.41
C GLY A 587 1.27 12.46 26.24
N ILE A 588 1.84 12.04 25.09
CA ILE A 588 3.30 12.08 24.86
C ILE A 588 3.81 13.53 24.92
N GLY A 589 3.15 14.44 24.22
CA GLY A 589 3.53 15.85 24.23
C GLY A 589 3.57 16.44 25.63
N THR A 590 2.54 16.17 26.43
CA THR A 590 2.45 16.63 27.83
C THR A 590 3.60 16.09 28.67
N LYS A 591 3.86 14.78 28.59
CA LYS A 591 4.96 14.16 29.35
C LYS A 591 6.34 14.70 28.94
N LEU A 592 6.52 14.94 27.64
CA LEU A 592 7.79 15.52 27.16
C LEU A 592 7.99 16.95 27.71
N LEU A 593 6.95 17.76 27.66
CA LEU A 593 7.01 19.15 28.19
C LEU A 593 7.28 19.14 29.69
N GLU A 594 6.60 18.28 30.45
CA GLU A 594 6.81 18.12 31.89
C GLU A 594 8.25 17.69 32.20
N GLY A 595 8.73 16.67 31.47
CA GLY A 595 10.08 16.14 31.69
C GLY A 595 11.17 17.16 31.37
N LEU A 596 10.99 17.94 30.30
CA LEU A 596 11.93 19.02 29.96
C LEU A 596 11.90 20.13 31.02
N THR A 597 10.71 20.55 31.45
CA THR A 597 10.56 21.59 32.47
C THR A 597 11.21 21.17 33.79
N ALA A 598 11.12 19.90 34.17
CA ALA A 598 11.73 19.38 35.39
C ALA A 598 13.28 19.41 35.35
N ARG A 599 13.88 19.60 34.19
CA ARG A 599 15.34 19.50 33.98
C ARG A 599 16.02 20.84 33.66
N ILE A 600 15.31 21.95 33.77
CA ILE A 600 15.89 23.26 33.42
C ILE A 600 16.81 23.82 34.51
N GLY A 601 16.74 23.30 35.73
CA GLY A 601 17.50 23.85 36.86
C GLY A 601 16.99 25.24 37.24
N ASP A 602 17.91 26.17 37.48
CA ASP A 602 17.58 27.54 37.86
C ASP A 602 17.23 28.45 36.67
N ARG A 603 17.14 27.89 35.46
CA ARG A 603 16.82 28.68 34.27
C ARG A 603 15.32 28.92 34.15
N LYS A 604 14.99 30.01 33.46
CA LYS A 604 13.61 30.30 33.10
C LYS A 604 13.31 29.79 31.70
N LEU A 605 12.04 29.62 31.35
CA LEU A 605 11.68 29.18 30.01
C LEU A 605 10.44 29.89 29.47
N PHE A 606 10.35 29.87 28.14
CA PHE A 606 9.18 30.35 27.42
C PHE A 606 8.89 29.40 26.26
N SER A 607 7.69 29.53 25.70
CA SER A 607 7.29 28.83 24.47
C SER A 607 6.67 29.82 23.51
N ILE A 608 6.87 29.59 22.22
CA ILE A 608 6.20 30.34 21.16
C ILE A 608 5.16 29.41 20.52
N ILE A 609 3.92 29.84 20.50
CA ILE A 609 2.80 29.02 19.96
C ILE A 609 1.96 29.89 19.03
N GLY A 610 1.71 29.40 17.81
CA GLY A 610 0.84 30.10 16.87
C GLY A 610 -0.57 30.25 17.41
N GLU A 611 -1.18 31.39 17.15
CA GLU A 611 -2.57 31.65 17.60
C GLU A 611 -3.56 30.68 16.93
N ASP A 612 -3.20 30.13 15.79
CA ASP A 612 -3.97 29.10 15.08
C ASP A 612 -3.78 27.69 15.64
N ASN A 613 -2.75 27.46 16.49
CA ASN A 613 -2.41 26.13 16.99
C ASN A 613 -3.10 25.82 18.32
N ILE A 614 -4.40 25.64 18.25
CA ILE A 614 -5.27 25.42 19.44
C ILE A 614 -4.84 24.16 20.22
N ALA A 615 -4.39 23.13 19.53
CA ALA A 615 -3.97 21.87 20.17
C ALA A 615 -2.78 22.11 21.11
N THR A 616 -1.75 22.82 20.63
CA THR A 616 -0.57 23.12 21.44
C THR A 616 -0.90 24.09 22.58
N GLN A 617 -1.80 25.05 22.33
CA GLN A 617 -2.26 25.98 23.39
C GLN A 617 -2.94 25.21 24.54
N LYS A 618 -3.78 24.22 24.24
CA LYS A 618 -4.42 23.37 25.25
C LYS A 618 -3.37 22.58 26.06
N ILE A 619 -2.33 22.08 25.41
CA ILE A 619 -1.24 21.37 26.08
C ILE A 619 -0.50 22.35 27.02
N ALA A 620 -0.21 23.57 26.55
CA ALA A 620 0.46 24.60 27.36
C ALA A 620 -0.35 24.93 28.60
N ILE A 621 -1.66 25.14 28.47
CA ILE A 621 -2.56 25.42 29.60
C ILE A 621 -2.55 24.26 30.60
N ARG A 622 -2.61 23.01 30.12
CA ARG A 622 -2.54 21.84 31.00
C ARG A 622 -1.21 21.75 31.75
N ASN A 623 -0.14 22.26 31.14
CA ASN A 623 1.19 22.33 31.76
C ASN A 623 1.39 23.63 32.57
N ARG A 624 0.31 24.28 33.02
CA ARG A 624 0.34 25.49 33.82
C ARG A 624 1.22 26.59 33.19
N THR A 625 1.03 26.79 31.89
CA THR A 625 1.75 27.81 31.11
C THR A 625 0.72 28.85 30.66
N GLN A 626 1.04 30.12 30.82
CA GLN A 626 0.14 31.23 30.53
C GLN A 626 0.68 32.07 29.36
N LYS A 627 -0.21 32.50 28.49
CA LYS A 627 0.13 33.44 27.42
C LYS A 627 0.32 34.83 28.00
N VAL A 628 1.48 35.43 27.75
CA VAL A 628 1.86 36.74 28.31
C VAL A 628 1.98 37.84 27.27
N ALA A 629 2.07 37.50 25.99
CA ALA A 629 2.16 38.47 24.88
C ALA A 629 1.78 37.83 23.56
N THR A 630 1.44 38.67 22.59
CA THR A 630 1.14 38.24 21.21
C THR A 630 1.76 39.24 20.23
N PHE A 631 2.30 38.75 19.08
CA PHE A 631 2.88 39.62 18.04
C PHE A 631 2.95 38.92 16.67
N UNK A 632 2.97 39.43 15.74
CA UNK A 632 3.07 38.93 14.60
C UNK A 632 4.38 38.47 14.28
N SER A 633 4.48 37.54 13.70
CA SER A 633 5.72 36.99 13.18
C SER A 633 5.79 37.15 11.67
N GLU A 634 6.64 38.00 11.21
CA GLU A 634 6.83 38.21 9.77
C GLU A 634 7.31 36.94 9.06
N PRO A 635 8.33 36.19 9.58
CA PRO A 635 8.76 34.96 8.91
C PRO A 635 7.67 33.89 8.81
N MET A 636 6.75 33.85 9.77
CA MET A 636 5.67 32.84 9.79
C MET A 636 4.39 33.35 9.13
N GLY A 637 4.29 34.66 8.87
CA GLY A 637 3.09 35.26 8.28
C GLY A 637 1.85 35.12 9.13
N LYS A 638 2.02 35.03 10.46
CA LYS A 638 0.87 34.82 11.36
C LYS A 638 1.13 35.34 12.76
N GLU A 639 0.06 35.47 13.53
CA GLU A 639 0.17 35.85 14.93
C GLU A 639 0.64 34.69 15.79
N ILE A 640 1.57 34.96 16.69
CA ILE A 640 2.14 34.00 17.63
C ILE A 640 2.05 34.56 19.06
N GLY A 641 1.86 33.63 20.01
CA GLY A 641 1.82 33.97 21.42
C GLY A 641 3.10 33.55 22.13
N VAL A 642 3.52 34.38 23.09
CA VAL A 642 4.59 34.07 24.04
C VAL A 642 3.96 33.49 25.29
N TRP A 643 4.39 32.30 25.68
CA TRP A 643 3.82 31.55 26.80
C TRP A 643 4.90 31.25 27.83
N ILE A 644 4.61 31.57 29.14
CA ILE A 644 5.58 31.37 30.23
C ILE A 644 4.90 30.55 31.35
N PRO A 645 5.58 29.59 31.96
CA PRO A 645 5.02 28.83 33.09
C PRO A 645 4.63 29.74 34.23
N ILE A 646 3.48 29.56 34.79
CA ILE A 646 2.92 30.41 35.85
C ILE A 646 3.90 30.52 37.03
N UNK A 647 4.47 29.63 37.21
CA UNK A 647 5.40 29.53 38.25
C UNK A 647 6.58 30.42 38.10
N MET A 648 6.81 30.74 36.90
CA MET A 648 7.97 31.62 36.65
C MET A 648 7.58 33.11 36.50
N LEU A 649 6.37 33.43 36.48
CA LEU A 649 5.83 34.79 36.39
C LEU A 649 5.91 35.58 37.69
N UNK A 650 5.95 34.95 38.54
CA UNK A 650 5.84 35.48 39.83
C UNK A 650 7.10 35.81 40.59
N GLU A 651 8.13 35.67 39.95
CA GLU A 651 9.40 36.09 40.59
C GLU A 651 9.88 37.43 40.03
N PRO A 652 10.28 38.38 40.90
CA PRO A 652 10.74 39.68 40.44
C PRO A 652 12.08 39.61 39.68
#